data_b6606a32a614399023ae83bc3a5f5635
#
_entry.id   b6606a32a614399023ae83bc3a5f5635
#
_cell.length_a   1.000
_cell.length_b   1.000
_cell.length_c   1.000
_cell.angle_alpha   90.00
_cell.angle_beta   90.00
_cell.angle_gamma   90.00
#
_symmetry.space_group_name_H-M   'P 1'
#
loop_
_entity.id
_entity.type
_entity.pdbx_description
1 polymer ?
#
loop_
_entity_poly.entity_id
_entity_poly.type
_entity_poly.pdbx_seq_one_letter_code
_entity_poly.pdbx_strand_id
1 'polypeptide(L)'
;MRSILSAVLVTIVFIISPAAAQKRNITEKDLFGFNWIADPQISPDGSRVAFVRVTVNDKRDGYNTSIWTVSTTSGEPHQLTSGTRDSAPRWSPDGSYLVFVRTTEKDGRPDAPQLFMLAMAGGDSFQFTTLAHGASQPQWSPDGKTIAFANDANAEDLSKAKAPQTPNSADAKKADDKHESDVRVITHAVYRSNGTGYLDYAHPGHIWVVAAPHNADEKVTPRELTSGRFAEGSVTWAKDSSQIYFTSDRSDEPYYDMPSTTIYSVAVAGGEPTKLTTFAMDSGGMAISPNGKQLAFTASIGEPVKSYQQPDLWVMDISPNAQPRNLTAEFDYDVGAGVGGDNTAPRGGGGNPPVWSADGHSIMLVYAKEGRANLGSIEVSSGKETDVTKGNQAVVTFRATPDASRLALIISTPTRIGDLFWLDRAGSQPRQLTHLNDDLFGKLNLTEPEEIWYQSFDGKRIQAWVQKPPDFDPSKKYPFILNIHGGPHSAYGFVFDHEFQWMAAKGYVVLYPNPRGSTTYGQDFGNIIQYNYPGDDYQDLMAGVDELIKRGYIDEKKLGITGGSGGGVLTNWSIGHTTRFAAAVSQRDIADWSAWWYSADFTQFQPEWFKGAPFEDPDFKRRSPITYIDKVTTPLMLILGEADWRTPTGAGGEQMFRALKYRKIPTVMVRFPNESHELSRSGQPWHRIERLEHIVGWFDKWLMGVAKPEYDVTK
;
A
#
# COMPACT_ATOMS: atom_id res chain seq x y z
N MET A 1 -3.96 2.84 92.98
CA MET A 1 -4.80 2.53 91.81
C MET A 1 -4.41 3.48 90.70
N ARG A 2 -3.62 3.05 89.72
CA ARG A 2 -3.20 3.85 88.57
C ARG A 2 -3.89 3.25 87.36
N SER A 3 -4.80 4.02 86.74
CA SER A 3 -5.47 3.64 85.52
C SER A 3 -4.60 3.90 84.28
N ILE A 4 -4.33 2.90 83.49
CA ILE A 4 -3.61 3.03 82.20
C ILE A 4 -4.67 3.18 81.13
N LEU A 5 -4.74 4.35 80.45
CA LEU A 5 -5.51 4.56 79.22
C LEU A 5 -4.63 4.11 78.06
N SER A 6 -5.09 3.05 77.32
CA SER A 6 -4.51 2.64 76.07
C SER A 6 -5.16 3.43 74.97
N ALA A 7 -4.42 4.27 74.24
CA ALA A 7 -4.87 4.94 73.02
C ALA A 7 -4.66 3.99 71.81
N VAL A 8 -5.74 3.61 71.16
CA VAL A 8 -5.70 2.87 69.88
C VAL A 8 -5.54 3.88 68.76
N LEU A 9 -4.38 3.87 68.11
CA LEU A 9 -4.10 4.66 66.90
C LEU A 9 -4.66 3.92 65.67
N VAL A 10 -5.78 4.38 65.09
CA VAL A 10 -6.33 3.87 63.86
C VAL A 10 -5.61 4.57 62.69
N THR A 11 -4.71 3.85 62.03
CA THR A 11 -4.04 4.31 60.83
C THR A 11 -4.97 4.09 59.63
N ILE A 12 -5.59 5.14 59.11
CA ILE A 12 -6.36 5.13 57.88
C ILE A 12 -5.37 5.13 56.72
N VAL A 13 -5.20 3.97 56.04
CA VAL A 13 -4.45 3.87 54.80
C VAL A 13 -5.36 4.33 53.66
N PHE A 14 -5.13 5.53 53.16
CA PHE A 14 -5.74 5.96 51.90
C PHE A 14 -5.11 5.16 50.75
N ILE A 15 -5.82 4.18 50.23
CA ILE A 15 -5.51 3.55 48.94
C ILE A 15 -5.83 4.58 47.87
N ILE A 16 -4.82 5.32 47.42
CA ILE A 16 -4.92 6.15 46.22
C ILE A 16 -4.92 5.19 45.07
N SER A 17 -6.11 4.80 44.61
CA SER A 17 -6.23 4.16 43.29
C SER A 17 -5.69 5.15 42.25
N PRO A 18 -4.75 4.76 41.37
CA PRO A 18 -4.36 5.64 40.29
C PRO A 18 -5.61 5.95 39.47
N ALA A 19 -6.02 7.22 39.42
CA ALA A 19 -7.06 7.64 38.54
C ALA A 19 -6.62 7.25 37.12
N ALA A 20 -7.33 6.35 36.47
CA ALA A 20 -7.12 6.04 35.06
C ALA A 20 -7.15 7.37 34.30
N ALA A 21 -6.06 7.71 33.62
CA ALA A 21 -5.99 8.94 32.86
C ALA A 21 -7.19 8.99 31.90
N GLN A 22 -8.00 10.05 31.97
CA GLN A 22 -9.18 10.20 31.13
C GLN A 22 -8.73 10.16 29.66
N LYS A 23 -9.28 9.24 28.89
CA LYS A 23 -9.02 9.14 27.43
C LYS A 23 -9.48 10.42 26.75
N ARG A 24 -8.75 10.81 25.71
CA ARG A 24 -9.12 11.94 24.84
C ARG A 24 -9.49 11.45 23.44
N ASN A 25 -10.18 12.25 22.69
CA ASN A 25 -10.43 12.00 21.29
C ASN A 25 -9.13 12.06 20.47
N ILE A 26 -9.05 11.23 19.42
CA ILE A 26 -7.97 11.27 18.47
C ILE A 26 -7.97 12.61 17.71
N THR A 27 -6.79 13.07 17.32
CA THR A 27 -6.60 14.27 16.50
C THR A 27 -5.77 13.94 15.25
N GLU A 28 -5.79 14.82 14.27
CA GLU A 28 -4.95 14.72 13.07
C GLU A 28 -3.45 14.63 13.41
N LYS A 29 -3.02 15.30 14.48
CA LYS A 29 -1.60 15.34 14.93
C LYS A 29 -1.12 14.07 15.62
N ASP A 30 -2.01 13.18 15.99
CA ASP A 30 -1.64 11.87 16.55
C ASP A 30 -0.81 11.03 15.55
N LEU A 31 -0.93 11.32 14.25
CA LEU A 31 -0.10 10.73 13.19
C LEU A 31 1.41 10.85 13.48
N PHE A 32 1.84 11.93 14.12
CA PHE A 32 3.27 12.11 14.48
C PHE A 32 3.78 11.09 15.50
N GLY A 33 2.88 10.50 16.28
CA GLY A 33 3.20 9.46 17.26
C GLY A 33 3.02 8.03 16.74
N PHE A 34 2.56 7.84 15.52
CA PHE A 34 2.32 6.51 14.97
C PHE A 34 3.65 5.79 14.69
N ASN A 35 3.66 4.50 14.99
CA ASN A 35 4.71 3.57 14.66
C ASN A 35 4.13 2.53 13.69
N TRP A 36 4.78 2.34 12.56
CA TRP A 36 4.39 1.30 11.61
C TRP A 36 5.43 0.19 11.60
N ILE A 37 4.97 -1.02 11.36
CA ILE A 37 5.80 -2.20 11.17
C ILE A 37 5.71 -2.61 9.71
N ALA A 38 6.85 -2.88 9.08
CA ALA A 38 6.95 -3.37 7.72
C ALA A 38 7.96 -4.50 7.59
N ASP A 39 7.85 -5.26 6.51
CA ASP A 39 8.78 -6.32 6.08
C ASP A 39 9.28 -7.23 7.21
N PRO A 40 8.38 -7.91 7.95
CA PRO A 40 8.77 -8.84 9.01
C PRO A 40 9.52 -10.04 8.42
N GLN A 41 10.59 -10.50 9.09
CA GLN A 41 11.41 -11.62 8.68
C GLN A 41 11.72 -12.51 9.88
N ILE A 42 11.29 -13.77 9.83
CA ILE A 42 11.54 -14.75 10.90
C ILE A 42 12.97 -15.26 10.77
N SER A 43 13.71 -15.35 11.88
CA SER A 43 15.03 -16.02 11.90
C SER A 43 14.88 -17.52 11.55
N PRO A 44 15.87 -18.15 10.91
CA PRO A 44 15.75 -19.55 10.49
C PRO A 44 15.43 -20.55 11.61
N ASP A 45 15.87 -20.26 12.84
CA ASP A 45 15.56 -21.06 14.04
C ASP A 45 14.17 -20.75 14.63
N GLY A 46 13.48 -19.75 14.09
CA GLY A 46 12.15 -19.32 14.56
C GLY A 46 12.14 -18.60 15.92
N SER A 47 13.30 -18.22 16.46
CA SER A 47 13.40 -17.61 17.80
C SER A 47 13.15 -16.10 17.81
N ARG A 48 13.28 -15.43 16.67
CA ARG A 48 13.17 -13.96 16.53
C ARG A 48 12.47 -13.57 15.24
N VAL A 49 11.89 -12.35 15.26
CA VAL A 49 11.42 -11.68 14.04
C VAL A 49 12.15 -10.36 13.91
N ALA A 50 12.88 -10.17 12.81
CA ALA A 50 13.38 -8.85 12.40
C ALA A 50 12.30 -8.13 11.62
N PHE A 51 12.17 -6.80 11.79
CA PHE A 51 11.20 -5.99 11.07
C PHE A 51 11.70 -4.55 10.89
N VAL A 52 11.15 -3.86 9.92
CA VAL A 52 11.37 -2.43 9.72
C VAL A 52 10.37 -1.66 10.57
N ARG A 53 10.85 -0.86 11.50
CA ARG A 53 10.05 0.14 12.21
C ARG A 53 10.11 1.45 11.46
N VAL A 54 8.95 2.03 11.17
CA VAL A 54 8.80 3.31 10.50
C VAL A 54 8.24 4.32 11.50
N THR A 55 8.84 5.49 11.58
CA THR A 55 8.40 6.60 12.45
C THR A 55 8.48 7.91 11.69
N VAL A 56 7.74 8.90 12.13
CA VAL A 56 7.91 10.28 11.63
C VAL A 56 9.24 10.82 12.12
N ASN A 57 10.00 11.51 11.26
CA ASN A 57 11.26 12.12 11.63
C ASN A 57 11.08 13.38 12.51
N ASP A 58 12.16 13.85 13.15
CA ASP A 58 12.10 14.99 14.08
C ASP A 58 11.64 16.29 13.41
N LYS A 59 11.94 16.48 12.11
CA LYS A 59 11.50 17.63 11.32
C LYS A 59 10.04 17.54 10.90
N ARG A 60 9.42 16.34 11.01
CA ARG A 60 8.06 16.03 10.60
C ARG A 60 7.80 16.23 9.11
N ASP A 61 8.85 16.19 8.29
CA ASP A 61 8.82 16.34 6.85
C ASP A 61 9.08 15.01 6.09
N GLY A 62 9.24 13.92 6.83
CA GLY A 62 9.51 12.60 6.28
C GLY A 62 9.47 11.50 7.34
N TYR A 63 9.98 10.34 6.96
CA TYR A 63 9.95 9.14 7.80
C TYR A 63 11.35 8.58 8.00
N ASN A 64 11.62 8.12 9.22
CA ASN A 64 12.79 7.30 9.56
C ASN A 64 12.42 5.83 9.47
N THR A 65 13.35 5.02 8.98
CA THR A 65 13.25 3.56 8.97
C THR A 65 14.48 2.95 9.62
N SER A 66 14.27 2.01 10.53
CA SER A 66 15.34 1.25 11.18
C SER A 66 14.92 -0.19 11.40
N ILE A 67 15.88 -1.10 11.51
CA ILE A 67 15.60 -2.52 11.68
C ILE A 67 15.59 -2.84 13.17
N TRP A 68 14.53 -3.49 13.60
CA TRP A 68 14.27 -3.94 14.96
C TRP A 68 14.12 -5.45 14.99
N THR A 69 14.25 -6.04 16.16
CA THR A 69 13.97 -7.47 16.37
C THR A 69 13.19 -7.67 17.66
N VAL A 70 12.38 -8.71 17.67
CA VAL A 70 11.64 -9.16 18.86
C VAL A 70 11.72 -10.68 18.98
N SER A 71 11.80 -11.19 20.22
CA SER A 71 11.74 -12.63 20.51
C SER A 71 10.35 -13.16 20.18
N THR A 72 10.27 -14.38 19.63
CA THR A 72 8.99 -15.07 19.39
C THR A 72 8.40 -15.71 20.65
N THR A 73 9.10 -15.69 21.79
CA THR A 73 8.60 -16.24 23.06
C THR A 73 8.18 -15.14 24.04
N SER A 74 9.03 -14.14 24.27
CA SER A 74 8.78 -13.06 25.21
C SER A 74 9.84 -11.96 25.09
N GLY A 75 9.53 -10.76 25.55
CA GLY A 75 10.46 -9.62 25.63
C GLY A 75 10.04 -8.44 24.75
N GLU A 76 10.65 -7.30 25.03
CA GLU A 76 10.42 -6.07 24.30
C GLU A 76 11.22 -6.04 23.00
N PRO A 77 10.71 -5.40 21.94
CA PRO A 77 11.46 -5.17 20.73
C PRO A 77 12.70 -4.31 21.00
N HIS A 78 13.82 -4.64 20.37
CA HIS A 78 15.03 -3.83 20.45
C HIS A 78 15.59 -3.51 19.06
N GLN A 79 16.22 -2.34 18.96
CA GLN A 79 16.78 -1.85 17.72
C GLN A 79 18.06 -2.60 17.36
N LEU A 80 18.16 -3.07 16.12
CA LEU A 80 19.36 -3.72 15.59
C LEU A 80 20.26 -2.74 14.84
N THR A 81 19.71 -1.76 14.15
CA THR A 81 20.47 -0.83 13.32
C THR A 81 20.24 0.62 13.69
N SER A 82 21.29 1.43 13.64
CA SER A 82 21.25 2.87 13.99
C SER A 82 20.95 3.79 12.81
N GLY A 83 20.78 3.25 11.60
CA GLY A 83 20.44 4.04 10.42
C GLY A 83 19.00 4.58 10.48
N THR A 84 18.77 5.70 9.78
CA THR A 84 17.46 6.33 9.65
C THR A 84 16.76 6.00 8.32
N ARG A 85 17.44 5.23 7.45
CA ARG A 85 16.95 4.78 6.16
C ARG A 85 17.39 3.35 5.87
N ASP A 86 17.15 2.45 6.84
CA ASP A 86 17.43 1.03 6.75
C ASP A 86 16.16 0.27 6.36
N SER A 87 16.28 -0.70 5.45
CA SER A 87 15.14 -1.46 4.92
C SER A 87 15.55 -2.84 4.44
N ALA A 88 14.59 -3.66 4.03
CA ALA A 88 14.77 -4.96 3.41
C ALA A 88 15.70 -5.93 4.19
N PRO A 89 15.47 -6.17 5.50
CA PRO A 89 16.26 -7.13 6.26
C PRO A 89 16.06 -8.55 5.72
N ARG A 90 17.16 -9.32 5.55
CA ARG A 90 17.10 -10.74 5.15
C ARG A 90 18.12 -11.54 5.95
N TRP A 91 17.62 -12.54 6.66
CA TRP A 91 18.47 -13.46 7.41
C TRP A 91 19.28 -14.37 6.48
N SER A 92 20.53 -14.63 6.83
CA SER A 92 21.27 -15.75 6.23
C SER A 92 20.57 -17.07 6.57
N PRO A 93 20.68 -18.12 5.73
CA PRO A 93 20.02 -19.41 6.00
C PRO A 93 20.39 -20.07 7.33
N ASP A 94 21.57 -19.78 7.86
CA ASP A 94 22.05 -20.27 9.16
C ASP A 94 21.70 -19.32 10.33
N GLY A 95 21.13 -18.14 10.04
CA GLY A 95 20.77 -17.14 11.05
C GLY A 95 21.95 -16.36 11.65
N SER A 96 23.17 -16.57 11.16
CA SER A 96 24.37 -15.91 11.70
C SER A 96 24.50 -14.46 11.26
N TYR A 97 23.88 -14.07 10.15
CA TYR A 97 23.95 -12.74 9.55
C TYR A 97 22.59 -12.20 9.16
N LEU A 98 22.50 -10.88 9.11
CA LEU A 98 21.39 -10.15 8.53
C LEU A 98 21.93 -9.19 7.45
N VAL A 99 21.58 -9.42 6.17
CA VAL A 99 21.79 -8.41 5.12
C VAL A 99 20.64 -7.44 5.10
N PHE A 100 20.93 -6.18 4.82
CA PHE A 100 19.91 -5.14 4.70
C PHE A 100 20.36 -4.03 3.74
N VAL A 101 19.42 -3.18 3.32
CA VAL A 101 19.68 -2.00 2.50
C VAL A 101 19.76 -0.77 3.40
N ARG A 102 20.79 0.04 3.22
CA ARG A 102 20.95 1.35 3.86
C ARG A 102 21.16 2.43 2.84
N THR A 103 20.40 3.52 2.96
CA THR A 103 20.65 4.76 2.25
C THR A 103 21.35 5.73 3.21
N THR A 104 22.59 6.11 2.90
CA THR A 104 23.32 7.13 3.64
C THR A 104 22.99 8.53 3.11
N GLU A 105 23.38 9.55 3.83
CA GLU A 105 23.27 10.94 3.38
C GLU A 105 24.65 11.54 3.16
N LYS A 106 24.83 12.24 2.04
CA LYS A 106 26.01 13.03 1.72
C LYS A 106 25.57 14.45 1.38
N ASP A 107 26.13 15.43 2.09
CA ASP A 107 25.82 16.87 1.88
C ASP A 107 24.30 17.17 1.96
N GLY A 108 23.57 16.48 2.87
CA GLY A 108 22.14 16.63 3.07
C GLY A 108 21.25 16.02 1.98
N ARG A 109 21.83 15.22 1.07
CA ARG A 109 21.10 14.48 0.04
C ARG A 109 21.23 12.98 0.27
N PRO A 110 20.20 12.19 0.01
CA PRO A 110 20.30 10.74 0.03
C PRO A 110 21.31 10.27 -1.03
N ASP A 111 22.21 9.38 -0.62
CA ASP A 111 23.14 8.68 -1.50
C ASP A 111 22.44 7.45 -2.11
N ALA A 112 23.07 6.80 -3.10
CA ALA A 112 22.54 5.55 -3.64
C ALA A 112 22.49 4.45 -2.55
N PRO A 113 21.38 3.70 -2.42
CA PRO A 113 21.24 2.65 -1.41
C PRO A 113 22.28 1.54 -1.62
N GLN A 114 22.85 1.01 -0.54
CA GLN A 114 23.86 -0.06 -0.62
C GLN A 114 23.51 -1.23 0.31
N LEU A 115 24.10 -2.40 0.06
CA LEU A 115 23.96 -3.54 0.93
C LEU A 115 24.93 -3.46 2.10
N PHE A 116 24.38 -3.71 3.28
CA PHE A 116 25.10 -3.80 4.55
C PHE A 116 24.90 -5.18 5.17
N MET A 117 25.90 -5.64 5.89
CA MET A 117 25.86 -6.90 6.64
C MET A 117 25.98 -6.62 8.12
N LEU A 118 25.16 -7.30 8.92
CA LEU A 118 25.21 -7.30 10.39
C LEU A 118 25.42 -8.72 10.90
N ALA A 119 26.49 -8.97 11.66
CA ALA A 119 26.70 -10.23 12.33
C ALA A 119 25.81 -10.33 13.59
N MET A 120 25.06 -11.42 13.73
CA MET A 120 24.14 -11.59 14.86
C MET A 120 24.85 -11.96 16.18
N ALA A 121 26.12 -12.32 16.12
CA ALA A 121 26.97 -12.48 17.29
C ALA A 121 27.40 -11.16 17.95
N GLY A 122 27.13 -10.03 17.27
CA GLY A 122 27.48 -8.67 17.73
C GLY A 122 28.49 -7.98 16.83
N GLY A 123 28.72 -6.70 17.09
CA GLY A 123 29.55 -5.83 16.28
C GLY A 123 28.75 -4.86 15.43
N ASP A 124 29.46 -3.95 14.75
CA ASP A 124 28.84 -2.97 13.86
C ASP A 124 28.51 -3.57 12.49
N SER A 125 27.49 -3.03 11.84
CA SER A 125 27.20 -3.38 10.45
C SER A 125 28.24 -2.77 9.50
N PHE A 126 28.59 -3.48 8.44
CA PHE A 126 29.54 -3.01 7.43
C PHE A 126 28.94 -3.04 6.03
N GLN A 127 29.31 -2.04 5.24
CA GLN A 127 28.94 -1.94 3.84
C GLN A 127 29.83 -2.86 2.99
N PHE A 128 29.25 -3.59 2.04
CA PHE A 128 30.01 -4.47 1.13
C PHE A 128 29.68 -4.27 -0.37
N THR A 129 28.76 -3.36 -0.71
CA THR A 129 28.55 -2.90 -2.09
C THR A 129 28.82 -1.40 -2.20
N THR A 130 29.31 -0.95 -3.37
CA THR A 130 29.55 0.47 -3.69
C THR A 130 29.23 0.70 -5.16
N LEU A 131 28.00 0.37 -5.56
CA LEU A 131 27.57 0.43 -6.95
C LEU A 131 26.96 1.79 -7.28
N ALA A 132 27.22 2.25 -8.48
CA ALA A 132 26.42 3.32 -9.07
C ALA A 132 24.94 2.91 -9.06
N HIS A 133 24.04 3.86 -8.83
CA HIS A 133 22.60 3.64 -8.65
C HIS A 133 22.21 2.75 -7.45
N GLY A 134 23.18 2.14 -6.76
CA GLY A 134 22.95 1.41 -5.52
C GLY A 134 22.69 -0.08 -5.67
N ALA A 135 22.12 -0.68 -4.62
CA ALA A 135 21.74 -2.08 -4.56
C ALA A 135 20.47 -2.23 -3.72
N SER A 136 19.50 -3.00 -4.19
CA SER A 136 18.21 -3.17 -3.55
C SER A 136 17.71 -4.62 -3.61
N GLN A 137 16.65 -4.95 -2.85
CA GLN A 137 16.00 -6.26 -2.87
C GLN A 137 16.93 -7.47 -2.65
N PRO A 138 17.77 -7.49 -1.60
CA PRO A 138 18.69 -8.59 -1.37
C PRO A 138 17.94 -9.90 -1.10
N GLN A 139 18.48 -11.00 -1.64
CA GLN A 139 17.99 -12.36 -1.40
C GLN A 139 19.18 -13.33 -1.26
N TRP A 140 19.23 -14.06 -0.17
CA TRP A 140 20.24 -15.10 0.04
C TRP A 140 19.98 -16.32 -0.84
N SER A 141 21.06 -16.90 -1.37
CA SER A 141 20.99 -18.26 -1.91
C SER A 141 20.68 -19.25 -0.78
N PRO A 142 19.97 -20.36 -1.05
CA PRO A 142 19.67 -21.39 -0.04
C PRO A 142 20.92 -21.96 0.67
N ASP A 143 22.08 -22.01 0.02
CA ASP A 143 23.34 -22.46 0.60
C ASP A 143 24.09 -21.39 1.41
N GLY A 144 23.58 -20.16 1.45
CA GLY A 144 24.14 -19.04 2.23
C GLY A 144 25.43 -18.44 1.66
N LYS A 145 25.86 -18.81 0.46
CA LYS A 145 27.14 -18.34 -0.09
C LYS A 145 27.05 -17.12 -0.98
N THR A 146 25.86 -16.84 -1.52
CA THR A 146 25.66 -15.80 -2.51
C THR A 146 24.43 -14.97 -2.15
N ILE A 147 24.48 -13.68 -2.45
CA ILE A 147 23.35 -12.77 -2.32
C ILE A 147 23.02 -12.25 -3.72
N ALA A 148 21.78 -12.47 -4.17
CA ALA A 148 21.22 -11.83 -5.35
C ALA A 148 20.59 -10.49 -4.94
N PHE A 149 20.63 -9.50 -5.82
CA PHE A 149 20.06 -8.18 -5.58
C PHE A 149 19.77 -7.47 -6.91
N ALA A 150 19.02 -6.39 -6.89
CA ALA A 150 18.71 -5.58 -8.05
C ALA A 150 19.62 -4.33 -8.11
N ASN A 151 20.08 -3.99 -9.33
CA ASN A 151 20.77 -2.74 -9.67
C ASN A 151 20.41 -2.36 -11.11
N ASP A 152 20.33 -1.06 -11.41
CA ASP A 152 19.96 -0.52 -12.72
C ASP A 152 21.08 0.29 -13.40
N ALA A 153 22.33 0.18 -12.91
CA ALA A 153 23.48 0.81 -13.56
C ALA A 153 23.78 0.15 -14.92
N ASN A 154 23.92 0.98 -15.94
CA ASN A 154 24.30 0.51 -17.27
C ASN A 154 25.82 0.45 -17.46
N ALA A 155 26.28 -0.03 -18.62
CA ALA A 155 27.71 -0.18 -18.92
C ALA A 155 28.51 1.16 -18.87
N GLU A 156 27.87 2.28 -19.19
CA GLU A 156 28.50 3.60 -19.12
C GLU A 156 28.76 4.02 -17.68
N ASP A 157 27.77 3.82 -16.78
CA ASP A 157 27.90 4.13 -15.36
C ASP A 157 29.00 3.31 -14.70
N LEU A 158 29.06 2.02 -15.04
CA LEU A 158 30.10 1.11 -14.55
C LEU A 158 31.49 1.50 -15.06
N SER A 159 31.59 2.05 -16.26
CA SER A 159 32.86 2.54 -16.81
C SER A 159 33.31 3.85 -16.14
N LYS A 160 32.37 4.77 -15.89
CA LYS A 160 32.62 6.03 -15.18
C LYS A 160 33.07 5.79 -13.73
N ALA A 161 32.44 4.81 -13.05
CA ALA A 161 32.81 4.45 -11.68
C ALA A 161 34.23 3.85 -11.57
N LYS A 162 34.75 3.23 -12.62
CA LYS A 162 36.13 2.66 -12.68
C LYS A 162 37.19 3.68 -13.08
N ALA A 163 36.80 4.84 -13.62
CA ALA A 163 37.74 5.86 -14.04
C ALA A 163 38.41 6.52 -12.81
N PRO A 164 39.75 6.75 -12.82
CA PRO A 164 40.42 7.42 -11.72
C PRO A 164 39.85 8.84 -11.53
N GLN A 165 39.35 9.13 -10.34
CA GLN A 165 38.88 10.47 -9.95
C GLN A 165 40.08 11.41 -9.68
N THR A 166 40.93 11.64 -10.65
CA THR A 166 41.97 12.64 -10.55
C THR A 166 41.52 13.89 -11.30
N PRO A 167 41.42 15.06 -10.64
CA PRO A 167 41.19 16.30 -11.33
C PRO A 167 42.44 16.67 -12.12
N ASN A 168 42.48 16.33 -13.38
CA ASN A 168 43.52 16.82 -14.26
C ASN A 168 43.14 18.23 -14.73
N SER A 169 43.88 19.22 -14.34
CA SER A 169 43.64 20.65 -14.69
C SER A 169 43.65 20.94 -16.20
N ALA A 170 44.03 19.96 -17.03
CA ALA A 170 43.94 20.06 -18.47
C ALA A 170 42.58 19.58 -19.04
N ASP A 171 41.88 18.73 -18.32
CA ASP A 171 40.56 18.26 -18.75
C ASP A 171 39.42 19.20 -18.33
N ALA A 172 39.65 20.06 -17.34
CA ALA A 172 38.71 21.10 -16.93
C ALA A 172 38.36 22.09 -18.05
N LYS A 173 39.32 22.38 -18.96
CA LYS A 173 39.09 23.22 -20.13
C LYS A 173 38.35 22.56 -21.29
N LYS A 174 38.31 21.19 -21.32
CA LYS A 174 37.49 20.42 -22.28
C LYS A 174 36.09 20.12 -21.75
N ALA A 175 35.89 20.21 -20.44
CA ALA A 175 34.58 20.02 -19.83
C ALA A 175 33.60 21.17 -20.09
N ASP A 176 34.11 22.38 -20.38
CA ASP A 176 33.30 23.59 -20.68
C ASP A 176 32.54 23.50 -22.01
N ASP A 177 32.93 22.59 -22.92
CA ASP A 177 32.26 22.40 -24.22
C ASP A 177 31.27 21.22 -24.24
N LYS A 178 31.13 20.48 -23.15
CA LYS A 178 30.20 19.33 -23.06
C LYS A 178 28.93 19.69 -22.29
N HIS A 179 27.99 20.32 -23.00
CA HIS A 179 26.64 20.57 -22.47
C HIS A 179 25.93 19.24 -22.29
N GLU A 180 25.63 18.85 -21.04
CA GLU A 180 24.70 17.78 -20.75
C GLU A 180 23.28 18.32 -20.81
N SER A 181 22.54 17.92 -21.84
CA SER A 181 21.16 18.33 -22.03
C SER A 181 20.25 17.68 -20.99
N ASP A 182 19.39 18.47 -20.36
CA ASP A 182 18.28 17.99 -19.51
C ASP A 182 16.97 17.78 -20.29
N VAL A 183 17.01 17.98 -21.62
CA VAL A 183 15.86 17.77 -22.52
C VAL A 183 15.59 16.28 -22.68
N ARG A 184 14.33 15.90 -22.51
CA ARG A 184 13.86 14.52 -22.69
C ARG A 184 13.18 14.36 -24.03
N VAL A 185 13.59 13.35 -24.80
CA VAL A 185 12.89 12.91 -26.02
C VAL A 185 12.08 11.68 -25.63
N ILE A 186 10.74 11.80 -25.66
CA ILE A 186 9.81 10.74 -25.23
C ILE A 186 9.33 9.98 -26.47
N THR A 187 9.54 8.66 -26.45
CA THR A 187 9.16 7.74 -27.55
C THR A 187 8.21 6.64 -27.10
N HIS A 188 8.12 6.36 -25.79
CA HIS A 188 7.22 5.35 -25.22
C HIS A 188 5.90 5.99 -24.77
N ALA A 189 4.78 5.30 -24.93
CA ALA A 189 3.48 5.81 -24.52
C ALA A 189 3.37 5.91 -22.98
N VAL A 190 3.99 5.00 -22.22
CA VAL A 190 4.16 5.11 -20.77
C VAL A 190 5.56 5.68 -20.51
N TYR A 191 5.67 6.90 -20.09
CA TYR A 191 6.94 7.61 -19.92
C TYR A 191 7.17 8.17 -18.52
N ARG A 192 6.18 8.02 -17.65
CA ARG A 192 6.24 8.46 -16.26
C ARG A 192 5.40 7.51 -15.39
N SER A 193 5.67 7.50 -14.09
CA SER A 193 4.93 6.70 -13.12
C SER A 193 4.72 7.48 -11.83
N ASN A 194 3.57 7.30 -11.22
CA ASN A 194 3.22 7.95 -9.96
C ASN A 194 4.23 7.58 -8.85
N GLY A 195 4.73 8.57 -8.14
CA GLY A 195 5.74 8.41 -7.10
C GLY A 195 7.18 8.26 -7.61
N THR A 196 7.41 7.83 -8.85
CA THR A 196 8.74 7.71 -9.47
C THR A 196 9.10 8.93 -10.31
N GLY A 197 8.13 9.53 -11.01
CA GLY A 197 8.37 10.58 -11.99
C GLY A 197 8.62 10.02 -13.39
N TYR A 198 9.50 10.65 -14.15
CA TYR A 198 9.86 10.17 -15.49
C TYR A 198 10.62 8.85 -15.42
N LEU A 199 10.22 7.90 -16.26
CA LEU A 199 10.87 6.60 -16.39
C LEU A 199 12.16 6.71 -17.19
N ASP A 200 13.17 5.97 -16.77
CA ASP A 200 14.47 5.91 -17.44
C ASP A 200 14.67 4.53 -18.09
N TYR A 201 14.32 4.45 -19.35
CA TYR A 201 14.46 3.21 -20.15
C TYR A 201 15.92 2.86 -20.51
N ALA A 202 16.87 3.74 -20.23
CA ALA A 202 18.29 3.48 -20.42
C ALA A 202 18.90 2.71 -19.23
N HIS A 203 18.15 2.64 -18.11
CA HIS A 203 18.60 1.99 -16.87
C HIS A 203 17.59 0.94 -16.38
N PRO A 204 17.35 -0.15 -17.12
CA PRO A 204 16.49 -1.23 -16.66
C PRO A 204 17.11 -1.94 -15.46
N GLY A 205 16.28 -2.36 -14.51
CA GLY A 205 16.73 -3.10 -13.33
C GLY A 205 17.17 -4.53 -13.67
N HIS A 206 18.40 -4.87 -13.34
CA HIS A 206 19.01 -6.18 -13.60
C HIS A 206 19.30 -6.95 -12.33
N ILE A 207 19.41 -8.28 -12.47
CA ILE A 207 19.81 -9.19 -11.38
C ILE A 207 21.33 -9.19 -11.29
N TRP A 208 21.83 -8.89 -10.09
CA TRP A 208 23.23 -8.97 -9.72
C TRP A 208 23.43 -10.00 -8.64
N VAL A 209 24.63 -10.54 -8.55
CA VAL A 209 25.04 -11.48 -7.50
C VAL A 209 26.38 -11.07 -6.89
N VAL A 210 26.54 -11.37 -5.61
CA VAL A 210 27.78 -11.12 -4.88
C VAL A 210 28.02 -12.25 -3.87
N ALA A 211 29.28 -12.68 -3.67
CA ALA A 211 29.60 -13.57 -2.58
C ALA A 211 29.26 -12.94 -1.23
N ALA A 212 28.74 -13.72 -0.31
CA ALA A 212 28.37 -13.22 1.02
C ALA A 212 29.62 -13.02 1.88
N PRO A 213 30.01 -11.79 2.25
CA PRO A 213 31.16 -11.57 3.13
C PRO A 213 30.81 -11.85 4.59
N HIS A 214 31.78 -12.34 5.36
CA HIS A 214 31.64 -12.64 6.79
C HIS A 214 32.17 -11.54 7.70
N ASN A 215 33.00 -10.63 7.15
CA ASN A 215 33.55 -9.48 7.88
C ASN A 215 33.93 -8.36 6.89
N ALA A 216 34.23 -7.17 7.43
CA ALA A 216 34.52 -5.97 6.64
C ALA A 216 35.84 -6.05 5.84
N ASP A 217 36.76 -6.96 6.19
CA ASP A 217 38.04 -7.11 5.52
C ASP A 217 37.92 -7.96 4.25
N GLU A 218 36.89 -8.80 4.14
CA GLU A 218 36.60 -9.59 2.96
C GLU A 218 36.13 -8.70 1.82
N LYS A 219 36.97 -8.57 0.78
CA LYS A 219 36.63 -7.81 -0.42
C LYS A 219 35.88 -8.69 -1.40
N VAL A 220 34.61 -8.37 -1.63
CA VAL A 220 33.76 -9.06 -2.60
C VAL A 220 33.51 -8.15 -3.80
N THR A 221 33.31 -8.76 -4.96
CA THR A 221 33.01 -8.01 -6.19
C THR A 221 31.63 -8.42 -6.70
N PRO A 222 30.66 -7.50 -6.71
CA PRO A 222 29.39 -7.74 -7.34
C PRO A 222 29.54 -8.03 -8.83
N ARG A 223 28.73 -8.94 -9.34
CA ARG A 223 28.68 -9.32 -10.75
C ARG A 223 27.28 -9.22 -11.29
N GLU A 224 27.14 -8.57 -12.41
CA GLU A 224 25.91 -8.55 -13.19
C GLU A 224 25.61 -9.96 -13.70
N LEU A 225 24.37 -10.44 -13.47
CA LEU A 225 23.94 -11.78 -13.88
C LEU A 225 23.06 -11.72 -15.12
N THR A 226 22.20 -10.72 -15.21
CA THR A 226 21.38 -10.43 -16.38
C THR A 226 21.71 -9.04 -16.91
N SER A 227 21.53 -8.82 -18.20
CA SER A 227 21.82 -7.54 -18.86
C SER A 227 20.90 -7.33 -20.07
N GLY A 228 20.96 -6.14 -20.66
CA GLY A 228 20.20 -5.81 -21.85
C GLY A 228 19.27 -4.63 -21.64
N ARG A 229 18.18 -4.58 -22.41
CA ARG A 229 17.25 -3.43 -22.41
C ARG A 229 15.95 -3.67 -21.65
N PHE A 230 15.76 -4.84 -21.05
CA PHE A 230 14.55 -5.22 -20.34
C PHE A 230 14.86 -5.49 -18.87
N ALA A 231 13.98 -5.06 -18.01
CA ALA A 231 14.08 -5.29 -16.58
C ALA A 231 13.64 -6.71 -16.19
N GLU A 232 14.14 -7.18 -15.05
CA GLU A 232 13.74 -8.42 -14.41
C GLU A 232 12.95 -8.18 -13.13
N GLY A 233 11.97 -9.05 -12.85
CA GLY A 233 11.12 -9.01 -11.67
C GLY A 233 10.90 -10.38 -11.03
N SER A 234 10.21 -10.43 -9.91
CA SER A 234 9.80 -11.68 -9.23
C SER A 234 10.92 -12.72 -9.08
N VAL A 235 12.10 -12.29 -8.63
CA VAL A 235 13.29 -13.13 -8.49
C VAL A 235 13.08 -14.20 -7.42
N THR A 236 13.41 -15.48 -7.73
CA THR A 236 13.42 -16.58 -6.76
C THR A 236 14.54 -17.59 -7.05
N TRP A 237 15.16 -18.12 -6.00
CA TRP A 237 16.27 -19.08 -6.10
C TRP A 237 15.79 -20.50 -6.32
N ALA A 238 16.52 -21.27 -7.15
CA ALA A 238 16.44 -22.72 -7.13
C ALA A 238 16.90 -23.28 -5.76
N LYS A 239 16.28 -24.38 -5.31
CA LYS A 239 16.59 -24.97 -3.99
C LYS A 239 18.05 -25.41 -3.82
N ASP A 240 18.71 -25.76 -4.92
CA ASP A 240 20.13 -26.18 -4.96
C ASP A 240 21.11 -25.01 -5.17
N SER A 241 20.60 -23.77 -5.15
CA SER A 241 21.39 -22.54 -5.39
C SER A 241 22.04 -22.43 -6.77
N SER A 242 21.72 -23.31 -7.72
CA SER A 242 22.39 -23.36 -9.04
C SER A 242 21.80 -22.33 -10.03
N GLN A 243 20.55 -21.95 -9.86
CA GLN A 243 19.82 -21.08 -10.79
C GLN A 243 18.95 -20.06 -10.04
N ILE A 244 18.61 -19.01 -10.76
CA ILE A 244 17.60 -18.02 -10.39
C ILE A 244 16.49 -18.06 -11.43
N TYR A 245 15.22 -18.09 -10.96
CA TYR A 245 14.03 -17.92 -11.77
C TYR A 245 13.53 -16.48 -11.62
N PHE A 246 13.05 -15.90 -12.71
CA PHE A 246 12.57 -14.52 -12.72
C PHE A 246 11.54 -14.29 -13.83
N THR A 247 10.76 -13.23 -13.71
CA THR A 247 9.88 -12.74 -14.78
C THR A 247 10.56 -11.61 -15.53
N SER A 248 10.31 -11.51 -16.84
CA SER A 248 10.72 -10.36 -17.66
C SER A 248 9.76 -10.24 -18.83
N ASP A 249 9.18 -9.05 -19.01
CA ASP A 249 8.51 -8.72 -20.25
C ASP A 249 9.55 -8.16 -21.22
N ARG A 250 9.70 -8.81 -22.37
CA ARG A 250 10.69 -8.45 -23.39
C ARG A 250 10.03 -7.84 -24.64
N SER A 251 8.84 -7.26 -24.46
CA SER A 251 8.18 -6.42 -25.46
C SER A 251 8.66 -4.98 -25.36
N ASP A 252 8.74 -4.26 -26.47
CA ASP A 252 9.15 -2.84 -26.46
C ASP A 252 8.08 -1.95 -25.83
N GLU A 253 6.81 -2.24 -26.14
CA GLU A 253 5.64 -1.52 -25.66
C GLU A 253 4.54 -2.52 -25.28
N PRO A 254 4.64 -3.15 -24.09
CA PRO A 254 3.79 -4.28 -23.70
C PRO A 254 2.29 -3.94 -23.58
N TYR A 255 1.96 -2.67 -23.41
CA TYR A 255 0.58 -2.19 -23.24
C TYR A 255 -0.27 -2.19 -24.53
N TYR A 256 0.29 -2.50 -25.69
CA TYR A 256 -0.49 -2.79 -26.90
C TYR A 256 -1.06 -4.21 -26.90
N ASP A 257 -0.41 -5.11 -26.19
CA ASP A 257 -0.81 -6.51 -26.08
C ASP A 257 -1.60 -6.77 -24.80
N MET A 258 -2.25 -7.92 -24.72
CA MET A 258 -2.86 -8.39 -23.48
C MET A 258 -1.78 -8.78 -22.48
N PRO A 259 -2.00 -8.56 -21.17
CA PRO A 259 -1.03 -8.90 -20.14
C PRO A 259 -0.55 -10.35 -20.26
N SER A 260 0.75 -10.52 -20.25
CA SER A 260 1.39 -11.83 -20.26
C SER A 260 2.59 -11.88 -19.31
N THR A 261 2.86 -13.07 -18.79
CA THR A 261 4.04 -13.33 -17.96
C THR A 261 4.95 -14.31 -18.65
N THR A 262 6.22 -13.93 -18.78
CA THR A 262 7.27 -14.84 -19.26
C THR A 262 8.23 -15.13 -18.11
N ILE A 263 8.42 -16.42 -17.82
CA ILE A 263 9.39 -16.90 -16.81
C ILE A 263 10.67 -17.34 -17.50
N TYR A 264 11.77 -16.86 -16.95
CA TYR A 264 13.13 -17.21 -17.35
C TYR A 264 13.88 -17.91 -16.22
N SER A 265 14.94 -18.63 -16.56
CA SER A 265 15.95 -19.08 -15.63
C SER A 265 17.33 -18.63 -16.09
N VAL A 266 18.22 -18.36 -15.16
CA VAL A 266 19.63 -18.08 -15.42
C VAL A 266 20.50 -18.84 -14.42
N ALA A 267 21.59 -19.45 -14.93
CA ALA A 267 22.56 -20.11 -14.05
C ALA A 267 23.32 -19.06 -13.22
N VAL A 268 23.51 -19.32 -11.93
CA VAL A 268 24.28 -18.41 -11.05
C VAL A 268 25.73 -18.25 -11.49
N ALA A 269 26.27 -19.24 -12.16
CA ALA A 269 27.61 -19.16 -12.79
C ALA A 269 27.69 -18.14 -13.96
N GLY A 270 26.53 -17.73 -14.50
CA GLY A 270 26.42 -16.85 -15.67
C GLY A 270 25.96 -17.60 -16.91
N GLY A 271 25.78 -16.87 -17.99
CA GLY A 271 25.24 -17.35 -19.27
C GLY A 271 23.97 -16.65 -19.66
N GLU A 272 23.47 -16.94 -20.86
CA GLU A 272 22.22 -16.35 -21.36
C GLU A 272 21.01 -16.89 -20.61
N PRO A 273 20.04 -16.02 -20.23
CA PRO A 273 18.80 -16.47 -19.66
C PRO A 273 18.02 -17.41 -20.59
N THR A 274 17.53 -18.50 -20.05
CA THR A 274 16.72 -19.48 -20.76
C THR A 274 15.26 -19.23 -20.48
N LYS A 275 14.45 -19.00 -21.53
CA LYS A 275 13.00 -18.90 -21.44
C LYS A 275 12.41 -20.27 -21.07
N LEU A 276 11.62 -20.31 -20.00
CA LEU A 276 10.91 -21.51 -19.58
C LEU A 276 9.52 -21.58 -20.22
N THR A 277 8.71 -20.55 -20.00
CA THR A 277 7.33 -20.54 -20.47
C THR A 277 6.80 -19.11 -20.56
N THR A 278 5.73 -18.93 -21.34
CA THR A 278 4.90 -17.71 -21.36
C THR A 278 3.45 -18.12 -21.21
N PHE A 279 2.71 -17.38 -20.43
CA PHE A 279 1.26 -17.57 -20.28
C PHE A 279 0.54 -16.22 -20.27
N ALA A 280 -0.71 -16.21 -20.79
CA ALA A 280 -1.53 -15.01 -20.98
C ALA A 280 -2.20 -14.59 -19.65
N MET A 281 -1.39 -14.20 -18.67
CA MET A 281 -1.83 -13.73 -17.35
C MET A 281 -0.86 -12.69 -16.82
N ASP A 282 -1.37 -11.74 -16.05
CA ASP A 282 -0.54 -10.86 -15.21
C ASP A 282 -0.27 -11.57 -13.88
N SER A 283 1.00 -11.86 -13.57
CA SER A 283 1.35 -12.63 -12.38
C SER A 283 2.07 -11.81 -11.30
N GLY A 284 1.72 -12.10 -10.04
CA GLY A 284 2.40 -11.63 -8.85
C GLY A 284 3.61 -12.47 -8.46
N GLY A 285 4.09 -12.26 -7.22
CA GLY A 285 5.29 -12.92 -6.70
C GLY A 285 5.25 -14.45 -6.75
N MET A 286 6.40 -15.06 -7.07
CA MET A 286 6.55 -16.50 -7.23
C MET A 286 7.12 -17.14 -5.96
N ALA A 287 6.72 -18.38 -5.69
CA ALA A 287 7.29 -19.24 -4.63
C ALA A 287 7.57 -20.65 -5.14
N ILE A 288 8.78 -21.13 -4.88
CA ILE A 288 9.19 -22.48 -5.28
C ILE A 288 8.75 -23.53 -4.25
N SER A 289 8.24 -24.66 -4.72
CA SER A 289 7.84 -25.80 -3.88
C SER A 289 9.00 -26.36 -3.07
N PRO A 290 8.76 -27.07 -1.95
CA PRO A 290 9.82 -27.66 -1.13
C PRO A 290 10.72 -28.63 -1.88
N ASN A 291 10.16 -29.37 -2.84
CA ASN A 291 10.93 -30.31 -3.69
C ASN A 291 11.64 -29.66 -4.88
N GLY A 292 11.48 -28.32 -5.06
CA GLY A 292 12.12 -27.55 -6.12
C GLY A 292 11.55 -27.76 -7.53
N LYS A 293 10.40 -28.44 -7.68
CA LYS A 293 9.87 -28.84 -9.00
C LYS A 293 8.72 -28.01 -9.51
N GLN A 294 8.07 -27.20 -8.63
CA GLN A 294 6.91 -26.41 -8.96
C GLN A 294 7.07 -24.96 -8.52
N LEU A 295 6.38 -24.05 -9.23
CA LEU A 295 6.19 -22.66 -8.85
C LEU A 295 4.72 -22.43 -8.50
N ALA A 296 4.46 -21.71 -7.40
CA ALA A 296 3.17 -21.14 -7.08
C ALA A 296 3.25 -19.62 -7.27
N PHE A 297 2.17 -19.02 -7.76
CA PHE A 297 2.04 -17.57 -7.93
C PHE A 297 0.58 -17.16 -7.94
N THR A 298 0.31 -15.89 -7.69
CA THR A 298 -1.02 -15.32 -7.91
C THR A 298 -1.06 -14.68 -9.29
N ALA A 299 -2.16 -14.85 -10.04
CA ALA A 299 -2.30 -14.24 -11.35
C ALA A 299 -3.76 -14.03 -11.73
N SER A 300 -4.00 -13.01 -12.58
CA SER A 300 -5.30 -12.71 -13.17
C SER A 300 -5.27 -13.04 -14.66
N ILE A 301 -6.36 -13.68 -15.17
CA ILE A 301 -6.48 -14.04 -16.58
C ILE A 301 -6.75 -12.76 -17.39
N GLY A 302 -5.97 -12.53 -18.47
CA GLY A 302 -6.11 -11.34 -19.31
C GLY A 302 -7.36 -11.36 -20.22
N GLU A 303 -7.84 -12.52 -20.66
CA GLU A 303 -8.95 -12.66 -21.61
C GLU A 303 -10.12 -13.49 -21.04
N PRO A 304 -11.37 -13.15 -21.36
CA PRO A 304 -11.78 -11.92 -22.07
C PRO A 304 -11.50 -10.67 -21.26
N VAL A 305 -11.25 -9.53 -21.95
CA VAL A 305 -10.99 -8.25 -21.29
C VAL A 305 -12.14 -7.87 -20.37
N LYS A 306 -11.81 -7.60 -19.13
CA LYS A 306 -12.73 -7.16 -18.08
C LYS A 306 -12.18 -5.93 -17.40
N SER A 307 -13.05 -5.13 -16.80
CA SER A 307 -12.60 -4.00 -15.96
C SER A 307 -11.96 -4.48 -14.65
N TYR A 308 -12.37 -5.64 -14.18
CA TYR A 308 -11.82 -6.33 -13.02
C TYR A 308 -11.56 -7.80 -13.35
N GLN A 309 -10.34 -8.24 -13.10
CA GLN A 309 -9.92 -9.63 -13.21
C GLN A 309 -9.48 -10.09 -11.82
N GLN A 310 -10.27 -10.95 -11.20
CA GLN A 310 -9.96 -11.48 -9.88
C GLN A 310 -8.65 -12.28 -9.92
N PRO A 311 -7.70 -12.04 -9.01
CA PRO A 311 -6.50 -12.85 -8.92
C PRO A 311 -6.80 -14.22 -8.32
N ASP A 312 -6.22 -15.26 -8.91
CA ASP A 312 -6.26 -16.64 -8.47
C ASP A 312 -4.87 -17.14 -8.04
N LEU A 313 -4.85 -18.26 -7.29
CA LEU A 313 -3.63 -19.01 -6.99
C LEU A 313 -3.39 -20.05 -8.10
N TRP A 314 -2.22 -20.00 -8.68
CA TRP A 314 -1.78 -20.91 -9.73
C TRP A 314 -0.55 -21.70 -9.32
N VAL A 315 -0.44 -22.92 -9.87
CA VAL A 315 0.75 -23.78 -9.72
C VAL A 315 1.14 -24.32 -11.09
N MET A 316 2.45 -24.33 -11.39
CA MET A 316 3.01 -24.94 -12.59
C MET A 316 4.27 -25.73 -12.30
N ASP A 317 4.58 -26.74 -13.12
CA ASP A 317 5.85 -27.43 -13.08
C ASP A 317 6.99 -26.55 -13.63
N ILE A 318 8.18 -26.66 -13.07
CA ILE A 318 9.38 -25.98 -13.57
C ILE A 318 9.94 -26.83 -14.73
N SER A 319 9.35 -26.66 -15.91
CA SER A 319 9.80 -27.31 -17.13
C SER A 319 9.45 -26.43 -18.34
N PRO A 320 10.16 -26.60 -19.48
CA PRO A 320 9.86 -25.87 -20.69
C PRO A 320 8.40 -26.07 -21.14
N ASN A 321 7.72 -24.96 -21.46
CA ASN A 321 6.34 -24.93 -21.92
C ASN A 321 5.28 -25.50 -20.96
N ALA A 322 5.59 -25.58 -19.65
CA ALA A 322 4.64 -25.99 -18.65
C ALA A 322 3.43 -25.04 -18.62
N GLN A 323 2.24 -25.61 -18.41
CA GLN A 323 1.00 -24.84 -18.32
C GLN A 323 0.62 -24.67 -16.84
N PRO A 324 0.22 -23.46 -16.43
CA PRO A 324 -0.28 -23.22 -15.09
C PRO A 324 -1.64 -23.90 -14.87
N ARG A 325 -1.85 -24.37 -13.64
CA ARG A 325 -3.13 -24.92 -13.16
C ARG A 325 -3.72 -24.00 -12.10
N ASN A 326 -4.94 -23.55 -12.28
CA ASN A 326 -5.68 -22.75 -11.30
C ASN A 326 -6.09 -23.64 -10.11
N LEU A 327 -5.75 -23.23 -8.89
CA LEU A 327 -6.12 -23.92 -7.65
C LEU A 327 -7.36 -23.33 -6.99
N THR A 328 -7.72 -22.09 -7.30
CA THR A 328 -8.78 -21.34 -6.64
C THR A 328 -9.94 -20.96 -7.56
N ALA A 329 -10.09 -21.64 -8.70
CA ALA A 329 -11.15 -21.37 -9.67
C ALA A 329 -12.57 -21.40 -9.06
N GLU A 330 -12.80 -22.22 -8.00
CA GLU A 330 -14.08 -22.34 -7.31
C GLU A 330 -14.16 -21.44 -6.06
N PHE A 331 -13.08 -20.71 -5.73
CA PHE A 331 -13.01 -19.79 -4.60
C PHE A 331 -13.17 -18.36 -5.10
N ASP A 332 -14.41 -17.89 -5.18
CA ASP A 332 -14.77 -16.59 -5.76
C ASP A 332 -14.50 -15.41 -4.80
N TYR A 333 -13.23 -15.29 -4.33
CA TYR A 333 -12.72 -14.18 -3.52
C TYR A 333 -11.26 -13.88 -3.84
N ASP A 334 -10.84 -12.66 -3.56
CA ASP A 334 -9.52 -12.15 -3.92
C ASP A 334 -8.39 -12.80 -3.14
N VAL A 335 -7.58 -13.62 -3.78
CA VAL A 335 -6.36 -14.19 -3.20
C VAL A 335 -5.15 -13.26 -3.41
N GLY A 336 -4.26 -13.19 -2.43
CA GLY A 336 -3.12 -12.27 -2.46
C GLY A 336 -3.49 -10.80 -2.24
N ALA A 337 -4.77 -10.49 -2.04
CA ALA A 337 -5.29 -9.13 -1.86
C ALA A 337 -5.67 -8.83 -0.40
N GLY A 338 -5.88 -7.55 -0.10
CA GLY A 338 -6.25 -7.04 1.22
C GLY A 338 -7.40 -6.02 1.16
N VAL A 339 -7.65 -5.36 2.28
CA VAL A 339 -8.58 -4.24 2.39
C VAL A 339 -7.83 -2.94 2.57
N GLY A 340 -8.36 -1.85 2.03
CA GLY A 340 -7.71 -0.54 2.00
C GLY A 340 -7.96 0.28 3.27
N GLY A 341 -6.96 1.08 3.64
CA GLY A 341 -6.99 2.11 4.67
C GLY A 341 -5.89 3.15 4.41
N ASP A 342 -5.85 4.20 5.20
CA ASP A 342 -4.86 5.29 5.06
C ASP A 342 -3.57 5.07 5.88
N ASN A 343 -3.44 3.97 6.60
CA ASN A 343 -2.33 3.69 7.54
C ASN A 343 -1.52 2.43 7.23
N THR A 344 -1.23 2.21 5.95
CA THR A 344 -0.12 1.32 5.55
C THR A 344 1.21 1.96 5.93
N ALA A 345 2.23 1.13 6.21
CA ALA A 345 3.55 1.62 6.56
C ALA A 345 4.17 2.46 5.43
N PRO A 346 4.41 3.77 5.63
CA PRO A 346 5.12 4.57 4.64
C PRO A 346 6.54 4.02 4.45
N ARG A 347 7.00 3.88 3.19
CA ARG A 347 8.32 3.27 2.91
C ARG A 347 8.47 1.84 3.45
N GLY A 348 7.34 1.18 3.75
CA GLY A 348 7.33 -0.24 4.07
C GLY A 348 7.57 -1.05 2.80
N GLY A 349 8.45 -2.03 2.88
CA GLY A 349 8.67 -2.99 1.81
C GLY A 349 8.00 -4.33 2.12
N GLY A 350 8.04 -5.24 1.17
CA GLY A 350 7.65 -6.62 1.33
C GLY A 350 6.29 -6.95 0.72
N GLY A 351 6.27 -7.78 -0.32
CA GLY A 351 5.06 -8.40 -0.87
C GLY A 351 4.57 -9.57 -0.02
N ASN A 352 3.44 -10.15 -0.39
CA ASN A 352 2.85 -11.35 0.20
C ASN A 352 2.93 -12.55 -0.77
N PRO A 353 4.13 -13.11 -1.06
CA PRO A 353 4.22 -14.28 -1.91
C PRO A 353 3.50 -15.47 -1.26
N PRO A 354 2.96 -16.40 -2.04
CA PRO A 354 2.45 -17.66 -1.52
C PRO A 354 3.52 -18.42 -0.73
N VAL A 355 3.12 -19.16 0.29
CA VAL A 355 4.03 -19.95 1.13
C VAL A 355 3.61 -21.42 1.09
N TRP A 356 4.47 -22.28 0.56
CA TRP A 356 4.26 -23.71 0.56
C TRP A 356 4.37 -24.32 1.98
N SER A 357 3.51 -25.27 2.29
CA SER A 357 3.75 -26.17 3.44
C SER A 357 5.03 -27.01 3.21
N ALA A 358 5.69 -27.45 4.29
CA ALA A 358 6.94 -28.19 4.18
C ALA A 358 6.81 -29.51 3.39
N ASP A 359 5.64 -30.13 3.44
CA ASP A 359 5.32 -31.37 2.71
C ASP A 359 4.86 -31.13 1.26
N GLY A 360 4.67 -29.86 0.87
CA GLY A 360 4.22 -29.46 -0.46
C GLY A 360 2.76 -29.75 -0.76
N HIS A 361 1.94 -30.11 0.24
CA HIS A 361 0.54 -30.46 0.03
C HIS A 361 -0.39 -29.25 0.06
N SER A 362 0.02 -28.14 0.64
CA SER A 362 -0.79 -26.92 0.70
C SER A 362 0.04 -25.65 0.49
N ILE A 363 -0.67 -24.56 0.18
CA ILE A 363 -0.08 -23.24 -0.01
C ILE A 363 -0.87 -22.24 0.83
N MET A 364 -0.16 -21.48 1.68
CA MET A 364 -0.75 -20.39 2.47
C MET A 364 -0.63 -19.07 1.73
N LEU A 365 -1.68 -18.24 1.83
CA LEU A 365 -1.73 -16.89 1.27
C LEU A 365 -2.79 -16.04 2.00
N VAL A 366 -2.66 -14.73 1.90
CA VAL A 366 -3.72 -13.81 2.33
C VAL A 366 -4.84 -13.84 1.31
N TYR A 367 -6.08 -13.82 1.77
CA TYR A 367 -7.25 -13.61 0.92
C TYR A 367 -8.16 -12.53 1.52
N ALA A 368 -8.90 -11.84 0.65
CA ALA A 368 -9.84 -10.80 1.06
C ALA A 368 -11.28 -11.20 0.75
N LYS A 369 -12.14 -11.13 1.77
CA LYS A 369 -13.55 -11.52 1.70
C LYS A 369 -14.41 -10.58 2.53
N GLU A 370 -15.38 -9.94 1.89
CA GLU A 370 -16.39 -9.12 2.55
C GLU A 370 -15.79 -8.13 3.58
N GLY A 371 -14.81 -7.34 3.13
CA GLY A 371 -14.15 -6.32 3.94
C GLY A 371 -13.21 -6.86 5.04
N ARG A 372 -12.81 -8.11 4.96
CA ARG A 372 -11.84 -8.76 5.86
C ARG A 372 -10.68 -9.30 5.05
N ALA A 373 -9.47 -9.21 5.59
CA ALA A 373 -8.31 -9.90 5.03
C ALA A 373 -7.77 -10.89 6.06
N ASN A 374 -7.80 -12.17 5.71
CA ASN A 374 -7.36 -13.27 6.55
C ASN A 374 -6.36 -14.16 5.82
N LEU A 375 -5.69 -15.04 6.54
CA LEU A 375 -4.79 -16.04 5.98
C LEU A 375 -5.53 -17.34 5.77
N GLY A 376 -5.45 -17.88 4.56
CA GLY A 376 -5.97 -19.17 4.15
C GLY A 376 -4.88 -20.15 3.76
N SER A 377 -5.21 -21.43 3.73
CA SER A 377 -4.40 -22.53 3.23
C SER A 377 -5.17 -23.26 2.15
N ILE A 378 -4.60 -23.37 0.96
CA ILE A 378 -5.20 -24.04 -0.21
C ILE A 378 -4.53 -25.39 -0.39
N GLU A 379 -5.30 -26.47 -0.40
CA GLU A 379 -4.81 -27.82 -0.71
C GLU A 379 -4.47 -27.94 -2.20
N VAL A 380 -3.23 -28.31 -2.50
CA VAL A 380 -2.71 -28.36 -3.89
C VAL A 380 -3.44 -29.37 -4.75
N SER A 381 -3.89 -30.49 -4.18
CA SER A 381 -4.57 -31.56 -4.91
C SER A 381 -6.00 -31.21 -5.31
N SER A 382 -6.75 -30.56 -4.43
CA SER A 382 -8.18 -30.31 -4.57
C SER A 382 -8.57 -28.86 -4.77
N GLY A 383 -7.69 -27.90 -4.45
CA GLY A 383 -8.01 -26.47 -4.41
C GLY A 383 -8.86 -26.07 -3.18
N LYS A 384 -9.11 -27.00 -2.25
CA LYS A 384 -9.92 -26.71 -1.07
C LYS A 384 -9.23 -25.70 -0.17
N GLU A 385 -9.97 -24.63 0.14
CA GLU A 385 -9.55 -23.60 1.07
C GLU A 385 -9.87 -23.99 2.51
N THR A 386 -8.98 -23.61 3.45
CA THR A 386 -9.17 -23.73 4.89
C THR A 386 -8.61 -22.49 5.58
N ASP A 387 -9.40 -21.84 6.41
CA ASP A 387 -8.96 -20.67 7.18
C ASP A 387 -7.81 -21.01 8.15
N VAL A 388 -6.72 -20.25 8.05
CA VAL A 388 -5.63 -20.25 9.04
C VAL A 388 -5.90 -19.21 10.12
N THR A 389 -6.38 -18.03 9.74
CA THR A 389 -6.87 -16.99 10.66
C THR A 389 -8.31 -16.63 10.35
N LYS A 390 -9.02 -16.11 11.37
CA LYS A 390 -10.40 -15.62 11.25
C LYS A 390 -10.58 -14.34 12.04
N GLY A 391 -11.49 -13.49 11.62
CA GLY A 391 -11.89 -12.33 12.42
C GLY A 391 -12.15 -11.07 11.61
N ASN A 392 -12.66 -10.06 12.29
CA ASN A 392 -12.86 -8.71 11.78
C ASN A 392 -11.53 -7.96 11.83
N GLN A 393 -10.66 -8.23 10.87
CA GLN A 393 -9.29 -7.76 10.85
C GLN A 393 -8.74 -7.72 9.41
N ALA A 394 -7.57 -7.11 9.27
CA ALA A 394 -6.75 -7.20 8.09
C ALA A 394 -5.38 -7.80 8.44
N VAL A 395 -5.10 -9.01 7.95
CA VAL A 395 -3.73 -9.54 7.88
C VAL A 395 -3.04 -8.80 6.74
N VAL A 396 -2.18 -7.85 7.09
CA VAL A 396 -1.51 -6.98 6.12
C VAL A 396 -0.38 -7.71 5.41
N THR A 397 0.38 -8.50 6.16
CA THR A 397 1.46 -9.35 5.64
C THR A 397 1.75 -10.50 6.60
N PHE A 398 2.36 -11.55 6.07
CA PHE A 398 2.80 -12.68 6.88
C PHE A 398 4.13 -13.24 6.40
N ARG A 399 4.80 -13.96 7.29
CA ARG A 399 5.98 -14.80 7.00
C ARG A 399 5.86 -16.11 7.75
N ALA A 400 6.44 -17.15 7.19
CA ALA A 400 6.49 -18.47 7.81
C ALA A 400 7.91 -18.87 8.18
N THR A 401 8.05 -19.75 9.19
CA THR A 401 9.30 -20.48 9.43
C THR A 401 9.61 -21.39 8.24
N PRO A 402 10.86 -21.84 8.05
CA PRO A 402 11.24 -22.71 6.92
C PRO A 402 10.41 -24.01 6.80
N ASP A 403 9.92 -24.51 7.93
CA ASP A 403 9.01 -25.66 8.01
C ASP A 403 7.52 -25.28 7.86
N ALA A 404 7.24 -24.01 7.64
CA ALA A 404 5.90 -23.44 7.51
C ALA A 404 4.93 -23.74 8.69
N SER A 405 5.47 -24.15 9.86
CA SER A 405 4.66 -24.53 11.03
C SER A 405 4.27 -23.35 11.92
N ARG A 406 5.02 -22.26 11.85
CA ARG A 406 4.84 -21.05 12.66
C ARG A 406 4.90 -19.80 11.80
N LEU A 407 4.11 -18.79 12.16
CA LEU A 407 3.90 -17.61 11.35
C LEU A 407 4.11 -16.32 12.15
N ALA A 408 4.71 -15.34 11.52
CA ALA A 408 4.68 -13.94 11.95
C ALA A 408 3.69 -13.18 11.06
N LEU A 409 2.74 -12.47 11.68
CA LEU A 409 1.65 -11.78 11.01
C LEU A 409 1.66 -10.31 11.39
N ILE A 410 1.44 -9.41 10.46
CA ILE A 410 1.04 -8.03 10.79
C ILE A 410 -0.48 -7.96 10.69
N ILE A 411 -1.14 -7.66 11.81
CA ILE A 411 -2.60 -7.59 11.89
C ILE A 411 -3.02 -6.17 12.29
N SER A 412 -3.93 -5.59 11.50
CA SER A 412 -4.61 -4.34 11.78
C SER A 412 -6.08 -4.58 12.06
N THR A 413 -6.69 -3.74 12.90
CA THR A 413 -8.15 -3.69 13.16
C THR A 413 -8.60 -2.24 13.14
N PRO A 414 -9.91 -1.93 13.14
CA PRO A 414 -10.36 -0.54 13.14
C PRO A 414 -9.82 0.35 14.28
N THR A 415 -9.38 -0.26 15.38
CA THR A 415 -8.84 0.44 16.55
C THR A 415 -7.36 0.19 16.79
N ARG A 416 -6.66 -0.43 15.85
CA ARG A 416 -5.24 -0.76 15.93
C ARG A 416 -4.53 -0.61 14.58
N ILE A 417 -3.48 0.20 14.53
CA ILE A 417 -2.49 0.15 13.44
C ILE A 417 -1.79 -1.21 13.50
N GLY A 418 -1.38 -1.73 12.35
CA GLY A 418 -0.77 -3.04 12.24
C GLY A 418 0.34 -3.29 13.26
N ASP A 419 0.18 -4.30 14.09
CA ASP A 419 1.17 -4.81 15.04
C ASP A 419 1.60 -6.22 14.66
N LEU A 420 2.73 -6.68 15.21
CA LEU A 420 3.30 -7.98 14.91
C LEU A 420 2.71 -9.05 15.85
N PHE A 421 2.22 -10.12 15.27
CA PHE A 421 1.64 -11.27 15.95
C PHE A 421 2.38 -12.55 15.59
N TRP A 422 2.36 -13.50 16.50
CA TRP A 422 2.91 -14.84 16.31
C TRP A 422 1.81 -15.89 16.38
N LEU A 423 1.83 -16.81 15.44
CA LEU A 423 0.92 -17.92 15.35
C LEU A 423 1.71 -19.24 15.37
N ASP A 424 1.52 -20.04 16.43
CA ASP A 424 2.26 -21.30 16.60
C ASP A 424 1.78 -22.43 15.69
N ARG A 425 0.51 -22.40 15.27
CA ARG A 425 -0.07 -23.32 14.29
C ARG A 425 -1.43 -22.81 13.82
N ALA A 426 -1.87 -23.32 12.67
CA ALA A 426 -3.19 -23.01 12.12
C ALA A 426 -4.31 -23.31 13.14
N GLY A 427 -5.29 -22.40 13.24
CA GLY A 427 -6.44 -22.52 14.14
C GLY A 427 -6.18 -22.12 15.60
N SER A 428 -4.93 -21.81 16.00
CA SER A 428 -4.66 -21.16 17.29
C SER A 428 -4.93 -19.65 17.20
N GLN A 429 -5.06 -19.00 18.37
CA GLN A 429 -5.18 -17.53 18.38
C GLN A 429 -3.80 -16.90 18.20
N PRO A 430 -3.63 -15.90 17.29
CA PRO A 430 -2.39 -15.17 17.18
C PRO A 430 -2.06 -14.44 18.49
N ARG A 431 -0.83 -14.57 18.95
CA ARG A 431 -0.30 -13.86 20.13
C ARG A 431 0.45 -12.61 19.70
N GLN A 432 0.09 -11.46 20.25
CA GLN A 432 0.77 -10.20 19.97
C GLN A 432 2.22 -10.23 20.48
N LEU A 433 3.17 -9.81 19.63
CA LEU A 433 4.60 -9.72 19.96
C LEU A 433 5.05 -8.28 20.20
N THR A 434 4.43 -7.30 19.56
CA THR A 434 4.81 -5.88 19.68
C THR A 434 3.65 -5.04 20.17
N HIS A 435 3.98 -3.97 20.92
CA HIS A 435 3.03 -3.03 21.53
C HIS A 435 3.42 -1.58 21.21
N LEU A 436 3.88 -1.34 19.98
CA LEU A 436 4.54 -0.07 19.60
C LEU A 436 3.62 1.15 19.68
N ASN A 437 2.31 0.95 19.57
CA ASN A 437 1.31 2.02 19.61
C ASN A 437 0.41 1.99 20.86
N ASP A 438 0.54 1.00 21.75
CA ASP A 438 -0.38 0.80 22.89
C ASP A 438 -0.40 1.99 23.85
N ASP A 439 0.75 2.63 24.11
CA ASP A 439 0.86 3.82 24.95
C ASP A 439 0.07 5.03 24.40
N LEU A 440 0.05 5.22 23.09
CA LEU A 440 -0.74 6.27 22.45
C LEU A 440 -2.20 5.88 22.39
N PHE A 441 -2.50 4.71 21.83
CA PHE A 441 -3.88 4.26 21.57
C PHE A 441 -4.65 3.98 22.84
N GLY A 442 -3.97 3.55 23.90
CA GLY A 442 -4.55 3.41 25.24
C GLY A 442 -5.13 4.72 25.83
N LYS A 443 -4.65 5.87 25.35
CA LYS A 443 -5.09 7.22 25.76
C LYS A 443 -6.18 7.81 24.86
N LEU A 444 -6.56 7.10 23.77
CA LEU A 444 -7.49 7.60 22.77
C LEU A 444 -8.87 6.95 22.89
N ASN A 445 -9.92 7.75 22.68
CA ASN A 445 -11.29 7.29 22.48
C ASN A 445 -11.47 6.88 21.02
N LEU A 446 -11.01 5.68 20.67
CA LEU A 446 -11.27 5.10 19.36
C LEU A 446 -12.58 4.34 19.38
N THR A 447 -13.32 4.34 18.27
CA THR A 447 -14.60 3.66 18.14
C THR A 447 -14.55 2.55 17.10
N GLU A 448 -15.19 1.42 17.42
CA GLU A 448 -15.39 0.34 16.46
C GLU A 448 -16.51 0.72 15.49
N PRO A 449 -16.36 0.50 14.19
CA PRO A 449 -17.43 0.74 13.23
C PRO A 449 -18.53 -0.32 13.33
N GLU A 450 -19.75 0.10 13.09
CA GLU A 450 -20.88 -0.80 12.90
C GLU A 450 -20.91 -1.30 11.46
N GLU A 451 -20.75 -2.60 11.24
CA GLU A 451 -20.97 -3.22 9.93
C GLU A 451 -22.46 -3.26 9.60
N ILE A 452 -22.81 -2.83 8.40
CA ILE A 452 -24.19 -2.86 7.92
C ILE A 452 -24.26 -3.43 6.51
N TRP A 453 -25.42 -3.99 6.18
CA TRP A 453 -25.79 -4.39 4.84
C TRP A 453 -27.11 -3.77 4.46
N TYR A 454 -27.22 -3.19 3.28
CA TYR A 454 -28.45 -2.63 2.75
C TYR A 454 -28.69 -3.07 1.31
N GLN A 455 -29.93 -2.91 0.85
CA GLN A 455 -30.28 -3.21 -0.52
C GLN A 455 -30.19 -1.96 -1.39
N SER A 456 -29.57 -2.10 -2.57
CA SER A 456 -29.59 -1.10 -3.61
C SER A 456 -30.88 -1.14 -4.42
N PHE A 457 -31.01 -0.24 -5.38
CA PHE A 457 -32.18 -0.05 -6.23
C PHE A 457 -32.63 -1.30 -6.99
N ASP A 458 -31.72 -2.21 -7.29
CA ASP A 458 -31.94 -3.47 -8.02
C ASP A 458 -31.93 -4.70 -7.11
N GLY A 459 -31.94 -4.50 -5.78
CA GLY A 459 -31.93 -5.57 -4.79
C GLY A 459 -30.55 -6.15 -4.46
N LYS A 460 -29.46 -5.66 -5.07
CA LYS A 460 -28.10 -6.05 -4.68
C LYS A 460 -27.82 -5.62 -3.25
N ARG A 461 -27.17 -6.52 -2.50
CA ARG A 461 -26.73 -6.24 -1.15
C ARG A 461 -25.39 -5.51 -1.17
N ILE A 462 -25.34 -4.38 -0.51
CA ILE A 462 -24.13 -3.54 -0.38
C ILE A 462 -23.68 -3.56 1.08
N GLN A 463 -22.41 -3.86 1.30
CA GLN A 463 -21.78 -3.79 2.61
C GLN A 463 -21.24 -2.39 2.86
N ALA A 464 -21.35 -1.92 4.09
CA ALA A 464 -20.80 -0.65 4.53
C ALA A 464 -20.47 -0.68 6.02
N TRP A 465 -19.74 0.30 6.47
CA TRP A 465 -19.43 0.54 7.87
C TRP A 465 -19.87 1.94 8.27
N VAL A 466 -20.35 2.05 9.50
CA VAL A 466 -20.78 3.31 10.11
C VAL A 466 -19.85 3.62 11.28
N GLN A 467 -18.98 4.60 11.09
CA GLN A 467 -18.15 5.13 12.18
C GLN A 467 -18.92 6.20 12.93
N LYS A 468 -19.14 5.99 14.22
CA LYS A 468 -19.91 6.90 15.08
C LYS A 468 -19.00 7.69 16.00
N PRO A 469 -19.38 8.91 16.41
CA PRO A 469 -18.67 9.66 17.44
C PRO A 469 -18.46 8.85 18.72
N PRO A 470 -17.38 9.08 19.50
CA PRO A 470 -17.16 8.39 20.78
C PRO A 470 -18.32 8.53 21.77
N ASP A 471 -18.97 9.71 21.79
CA ASP A 471 -20.11 10.01 22.69
C ASP A 471 -21.44 9.94 21.94
N PHE A 472 -21.60 8.96 21.04
CA PHE A 472 -22.79 8.81 20.22
C PHE A 472 -24.05 8.54 21.08
N ASP A 473 -25.07 9.35 20.85
CA ASP A 473 -26.39 9.25 21.47
C ASP A 473 -27.46 9.13 20.37
N PRO A 474 -28.16 8.00 20.23
CA PRO A 474 -29.12 7.77 19.15
C PRO A 474 -30.35 8.71 19.19
N SER A 475 -30.57 9.44 20.31
CA SER A 475 -31.65 10.44 20.43
C SER A 475 -31.30 11.80 19.79
N LYS A 476 -30.03 12.00 19.43
CA LYS A 476 -29.52 13.24 18.81
C LYS A 476 -29.46 13.13 17.30
N LYS A 477 -29.36 14.28 16.65
CA LYS A 477 -29.12 14.39 15.20
C LYS A 477 -27.67 14.77 14.97
N TYR A 478 -27.01 14.05 14.04
CA TYR A 478 -25.60 14.23 13.71
C TYR A 478 -25.42 14.71 12.27
N PRO A 479 -24.41 15.54 12.01
CA PRO A 479 -23.93 15.77 10.65
C PRO A 479 -23.33 14.46 10.11
N PHE A 480 -23.44 14.26 8.81
CA PHE A 480 -23.12 13.03 8.14
C PHE A 480 -22.08 13.24 7.03
N ILE A 481 -21.17 12.30 6.87
CA ILE A 481 -20.22 12.26 5.78
C ILE A 481 -20.31 10.90 5.08
N LEU A 482 -20.59 10.89 3.78
CA LEU A 482 -20.35 9.75 2.90
C LEU A 482 -18.90 9.79 2.44
N ASN A 483 -18.11 8.78 2.79
CA ASN A 483 -16.72 8.64 2.34
C ASN A 483 -16.61 7.47 1.35
N ILE A 484 -16.06 7.74 0.16
CA ILE A 484 -16.05 6.81 -0.96
C ILE A 484 -14.59 6.42 -1.27
N HIS A 485 -14.31 5.11 -1.29
CA HIS A 485 -12.97 4.63 -1.64
C HIS A 485 -12.60 4.90 -3.11
N GLY A 486 -11.30 4.88 -3.38
CA GLY A 486 -10.75 4.93 -4.73
C GLY A 486 -10.82 3.58 -5.44
N GLY A 487 -10.15 3.48 -6.52
CA GLY A 487 -10.20 2.34 -7.44
C GLY A 487 -10.85 2.74 -8.76
N PRO A 488 -11.98 2.12 -9.18
CA PRO A 488 -13.10 1.56 -8.40
C PRO A 488 -12.84 0.19 -7.76
N HIS A 489 -11.94 -0.62 -8.31
CA HIS A 489 -11.59 -1.94 -7.81
C HIS A 489 -10.69 -1.85 -6.58
N SER A 490 -11.33 -1.65 -5.44
CA SER A 490 -10.76 -1.61 -4.09
C SER A 490 -11.86 -1.97 -3.09
N ALA A 491 -11.55 -2.07 -1.80
CA ALA A 491 -12.55 -2.27 -0.77
C ALA A 491 -12.12 -1.64 0.55
N TYR A 492 -13.06 -1.01 1.25
CA TYR A 492 -12.96 -0.72 2.68
C TYR A 492 -13.17 -2.00 3.49
N GLY A 493 -12.77 -1.98 4.75
CA GLY A 493 -12.95 -3.12 5.63
C GLY A 493 -12.50 -2.87 7.05
N PHE A 494 -12.24 -3.97 7.76
CA PHE A 494 -11.82 -3.96 9.16
C PHE A 494 -10.31 -3.69 9.28
N VAL A 495 -9.92 -2.43 9.05
CA VAL A 495 -8.56 -1.93 9.14
C VAL A 495 -8.57 -0.56 9.83
N PHE A 496 -7.47 -0.17 10.46
CA PHE A 496 -7.37 1.17 11.04
C PHE A 496 -7.33 2.23 9.96
N ASP A 497 -8.20 3.23 10.10
CA ASP A 497 -8.22 4.41 9.26
C ASP A 497 -8.28 5.68 10.11
N HIS A 498 -7.26 6.53 10.01
CA HIS A 498 -7.13 7.75 10.81
C HIS A 498 -8.18 8.79 10.41
N GLU A 499 -8.48 8.89 9.12
CA GLU A 499 -9.46 9.83 8.59
C GLU A 499 -10.86 9.57 9.20
N PHE A 500 -11.28 8.30 9.26
CA PHE A 500 -12.59 7.94 9.82
C PHE A 500 -12.65 8.15 11.32
N GLN A 501 -11.63 7.74 12.05
CA GLN A 501 -11.54 7.96 13.49
C GLN A 501 -11.52 9.46 13.82
N TRP A 502 -10.80 10.26 13.05
CA TRP A 502 -10.75 11.72 13.21
C TRP A 502 -12.08 12.40 12.90
N MET A 503 -12.73 12.05 11.78
CA MET A 503 -14.08 12.58 11.46
C MET A 503 -15.09 12.25 12.56
N ALA A 504 -15.09 11.01 13.06
CA ALA A 504 -15.95 10.59 14.16
C ALA A 504 -15.64 11.35 15.46
N ALA A 505 -14.37 11.55 15.80
CA ALA A 505 -13.92 12.32 16.95
C ALA A 505 -14.37 13.81 16.88
N LYS A 506 -14.58 14.33 15.68
CA LYS A 506 -15.11 15.68 15.41
C LYS A 506 -16.63 15.75 15.45
N GLY A 507 -17.32 14.64 15.71
CA GLY A 507 -18.77 14.59 15.88
C GLY A 507 -19.55 14.24 14.60
N TYR A 508 -18.90 13.79 13.55
CA TYR A 508 -19.56 13.32 12.34
C TYR A 508 -19.89 11.83 12.43
N VAL A 509 -21.04 11.43 11.88
CA VAL A 509 -21.29 10.03 11.54
C VAL A 509 -20.78 9.80 10.12
N VAL A 510 -19.87 8.85 9.96
CA VAL A 510 -19.23 8.55 8.67
C VAL A 510 -19.72 7.21 8.14
N LEU A 511 -20.27 7.22 6.93
CA LEU A 511 -20.61 6.00 6.17
C LEU A 511 -19.53 5.76 5.12
N TYR A 512 -18.96 4.56 5.08
CA TYR A 512 -18.01 4.15 4.05
C TYR A 512 -18.41 2.78 3.47
N PRO A 513 -19.13 2.81 2.33
CA PRO A 513 -19.65 1.62 1.66
C PRO A 513 -18.65 1.03 0.67
N ASN A 514 -18.88 -0.25 0.32
CA ASN A 514 -18.30 -0.91 -0.83
C ASN A 514 -19.37 -1.06 -1.93
N PRO A 515 -19.54 -0.08 -2.82
CA PRO A 515 -20.50 -0.17 -3.92
C PRO A 515 -20.10 -1.25 -4.92
N ARG A 516 -20.99 -1.60 -5.85
CA ARG A 516 -20.66 -2.47 -7.00
C ARG A 516 -19.37 -1.99 -7.69
N GLY A 517 -18.54 -2.92 -8.13
CA GLY A 517 -17.19 -2.65 -8.62
C GLY A 517 -16.10 -2.82 -7.55
N SER A 518 -16.47 -2.87 -6.27
CA SER A 518 -15.52 -3.15 -5.19
C SER A 518 -14.98 -4.57 -5.27
N THR A 519 -13.73 -4.76 -4.83
CA THR A 519 -13.10 -6.08 -4.63
C THR A 519 -13.65 -6.76 -3.38
N THR A 520 -13.27 -7.99 -3.12
CA THR A 520 -13.64 -8.83 -1.96
C THR A 520 -15.06 -9.43 -2.00
N TYR A 521 -15.78 -9.30 -3.10
CA TYR A 521 -17.15 -9.82 -3.29
C TYR A 521 -17.28 -10.73 -4.50
N GLY A 522 -16.19 -11.21 -5.06
CA GLY A 522 -16.15 -12.09 -6.21
C GLY A 522 -16.03 -11.37 -7.56
N GLN A 523 -15.72 -12.16 -8.59
CA GLN A 523 -15.44 -11.70 -9.95
C GLN A 523 -16.58 -10.87 -10.54
N ASP A 524 -17.81 -11.36 -10.41
CA ASP A 524 -18.98 -10.73 -11.04
C ASP A 524 -19.33 -9.38 -10.38
N PHE A 525 -19.18 -9.27 -9.06
CA PHE A 525 -19.44 -8.02 -8.36
C PHE A 525 -18.38 -6.96 -8.69
N GLY A 526 -17.11 -7.36 -8.81
CA GLY A 526 -16.03 -6.46 -9.23
C GLY A 526 -16.22 -5.98 -10.67
N ASN A 527 -16.51 -6.89 -11.60
CA ASN A 527 -16.59 -6.54 -13.01
C ASN A 527 -17.92 -5.90 -13.48
N ILE A 528 -18.95 -5.86 -12.62
CA ILE A 528 -20.29 -5.38 -13.00
C ILE A 528 -20.32 -3.93 -13.53
N ILE A 529 -19.30 -3.14 -13.21
CA ILE A 529 -19.17 -1.75 -13.63
C ILE A 529 -18.49 -1.58 -15.00
N GLN A 530 -18.07 -2.66 -15.65
CA GLN A 530 -17.46 -2.58 -16.98
C GLN A 530 -18.39 -1.83 -17.94
N TYR A 531 -17.86 -0.81 -18.63
CA TYR A 531 -18.61 0.11 -19.49
C TYR A 531 -19.74 0.90 -18.79
N ASN A 532 -19.75 0.93 -17.44
CA ASN A 532 -20.78 1.59 -16.64
C ASN A 532 -20.21 2.30 -15.40
N TYR A 533 -19.05 2.98 -15.54
CA TYR A 533 -18.40 3.69 -14.43
C TYR A 533 -18.02 5.13 -14.83
N PRO A 534 -18.47 6.16 -14.04
CA PRO A 534 -19.53 6.15 -13.02
C PRO A 534 -20.89 5.74 -13.60
N GLY A 535 -21.70 5.06 -12.81
CA GLY A 535 -22.99 4.56 -13.27
C GLY A 535 -23.89 4.12 -12.11
N ASP A 536 -24.23 2.83 -12.09
CA ASP A 536 -25.12 2.25 -11.08
C ASP A 536 -24.51 2.20 -9.68
N ASP A 537 -23.19 2.30 -9.55
CA ASP A 537 -22.45 2.47 -8.31
C ASP A 537 -22.86 3.73 -7.54
N TYR A 538 -23.21 4.81 -8.26
CA TYR A 538 -23.82 6.00 -7.66
C TYR A 538 -25.15 5.67 -6.95
N GLN A 539 -25.97 4.78 -7.50
CA GLN A 539 -27.25 4.39 -6.89
C GLN A 539 -27.03 3.61 -5.59
N ASP A 540 -26.00 2.77 -5.54
CA ASP A 540 -25.59 2.07 -4.32
C ASP A 540 -25.22 3.05 -3.20
N LEU A 541 -24.49 4.11 -3.53
CA LEU A 541 -24.12 5.16 -2.59
C LEU A 541 -25.33 5.90 -2.05
N MET A 542 -26.27 6.26 -2.94
CA MET A 542 -27.49 6.98 -2.55
C MET A 542 -28.40 6.11 -1.66
N ALA A 543 -28.51 4.80 -1.95
CA ALA A 543 -29.24 3.85 -1.11
C ALA A 543 -28.63 3.75 0.31
N GLY A 544 -27.30 3.83 0.44
CA GLY A 544 -26.60 3.87 1.73
C GLY A 544 -26.92 5.15 2.53
N VAL A 545 -26.98 6.30 1.85
CA VAL A 545 -27.40 7.57 2.49
C VAL A 545 -28.85 7.47 2.99
N ASP A 546 -29.74 6.90 2.17
CA ASP A 546 -31.16 6.71 2.56
C ASP A 546 -31.31 5.76 3.76
N GLU A 547 -30.52 4.67 3.79
CA GLU A 547 -30.51 3.75 4.93
C GLU A 547 -30.12 4.46 6.23
N LEU A 548 -29.09 5.32 6.21
CA LEU A 548 -28.66 6.05 7.41
C LEU A 548 -29.67 7.11 7.84
N ILE A 549 -30.30 7.82 6.91
CA ILE A 549 -31.36 8.79 7.20
C ILE A 549 -32.55 8.08 7.89
N LYS A 550 -32.97 6.92 7.36
CA LYS A 550 -34.05 6.10 7.92
C LYS A 550 -33.81 5.69 9.37
N ARG A 551 -32.56 5.54 9.80
CA ARG A 551 -32.19 5.22 11.20
C ARG A 551 -32.50 6.35 12.19
N GLY A 552 -32.79 7.53 11.72
CA GLY A 552 -33.37 8.60 12.51
C GLY A 552 -32.40 9.51 13.27
N TYR A 553 -31.10 9.24 13.24
CA TYR A 553 -30.08 10.04 13.94
C TYR A 553 -29.24 10.94 13.01
N ILE A 554 -29.52 10.99 11.70
CA ILE A 554 -28.85 11.89 10.75
C ILE A 554 -29.63 13.18 10.59
N ASP A 555 -28.93 14.32 10.57
CA ASP A 555 -29.47 15.61 10.16
C ASP A 555 -29.40 15.72 8.62
N GLU A 556 -30.54 15.56 7.95
CA GLU A 556 -30.64 15.56 6.49
C GLU A 556 -30.21 16.88 5.82
N LYS A 557 -30.13 17.98 6.61
CA LYS A 557 -29.63 19.28 6.13
C LYS A 557 -28.09 19.39 6.21
N LYS A 558 -27.42 18.41 6.82
CA LYS A 558 -25.98 18.41 7.11
C LYS A 558 -25.29 17.18 6.51
N LEU A 559 -25.55 16.92 5.24
CA LEU A 559 -24.94 15.82 4.51
C LEU A 559 -23.69 16.31 3.77
N GLY A 560 -22.54 15.70 4.05
CA GLY A 560 -21.27 15.86 3.34
C GLY A 560 -20.94 14.64 2.50
N ILE A 561 -20.13 14.84 1.47
CA ILE A 561 -19.61 13.77 0.61
C ILE A 561 -18.14 14.00 0.32
N THR A 562 -17.32 12.94 0.40
CA THR A 562 -15.90 12.97 0.06
C THR A 562 -15.43 11.64 -0.49
N GLY A 563 -14.33 11.68 -1.19
CA GLY A 563 -13.60 10.50 -1.66
C GLY A 563 -12.36 10.89 -2.44
N GLY A 564 -11.44 9.94 -2.59
CA GLY A 564 -10.20 10.15 -3.33
C GLY A 564 -10.09 9.24 -4.55
N SER A 565 -9.43 9.68 -5.64
CA SER A 565 -9.26 8.88 -6.86
C SER A 565 -10.62 8.51 -7.47
N GLY A 566 -10.94 7.24 -7.65
CA GLY A 566 -12.28 6.79 -8.03
C GLY A 566 -13.38 7.34 -7.13
N GLY A 567 -13.14 7.47 -5.81
CA GLY A 567 -14.05 8.14 -4.87
C GLY A 567 -14.20 9.64 -5.15
N GLY A 568 -13.15 10.30 -5.64
CA GLY A 568 -13.21 11.68 -6.13
C GLY A 568 -14.06 11.82 -7.39
N VAL A 569 -13.94 10.88 -8.33
CA VAL A 569 -14.82 10.77 -9.50
C VAL A 569 -16.28 10.69 -9.07
N LEU A 570 -16.59 9.75 -8.14
CA LEU A 570 -17.94 9.54 -7.64
C LEU A 570 -18.46 10.71 -6.81
N THR A 571 -17.59 11.43 -6.10
CA THR A 571 -17.94 12.69 -5.43
C THR A 571 -18.37 13.75 -6.43
N ASN A 572 -17.57 14.01 -7.47
CA ASN A 572 -17.88 14.94 -8.54
C ASN A 572 -19.13 14.53 -9.33
N TRP A 573 -19.28 13.24 -9.62
CA TRP A 573 -20.47 12.68 -10.27
C TRP A 573 -21.72 12.92 -9.45
N SER A 574 -21.67 12.60 -8.15
CA SER A 574 -22.80 12.74 -7.25
C SER A 574 -23.33 14.17 -7.18
N ILE A 575 -22.47 15.17 -7.00
CA ILE A 575 -22.90 16.57 -6.92
C ILE A 575 -23.41 17.13 -8.25
N GLY A 576 -23.11 16.47 -9.39
CA GLY A 576 -23.68 16.74 -10.70
C GLY A 576 -25.06 16.10 -10.91
N HIS A 577 -25.47 15.14 -10.06
CA HIS A 577 -26.71 14.37 -10.22
C HIS A 577 -27.69 14.53 -9.03
N THR A 578 -27.27 15.11 -7.91
CA THR A 578 -28.14 15.39 -6.77
C THR A 578 -27.72 16.67 -6.04
N THR A 579 -28.68 17.32 -5.40
CA THR A 579 -28.48 18.51 -4.55
C THR A 579 -28.55 18.20 -3.06
N ARG A 580 -28.53 16.93 -2.66
CA ARG A 580 -28.68 16.49 -1.25
C ARG A 580 -27.54 16.94 -0.36
N PHE A 581 -26.32 17.03 -0.91
CA PHE A 581 -25.13 17.32 -0.14
C PHE A 581 -24.92 18.83 0.04
N ALA A 582 -24.79 19.26 1.29
CA ALA A 582 -24.54 20.65 1.64
C ALA A 582 -23.07 21.06 1.43
N ALA A 583 -22.14 20.09 1.36
CA ALA A 583 -20.74 20.30 1.04
C ALA A 583 -20.11 19.04 0.44
N ALA A 584 -19.09 19.22 -0.39
CA ALA A 584 -18.30 18.15 -0.99
C ALA A 584 -16.80 18.43 -0.89
N VAL A 585 -16.01 17.37 -0.73
CA VAL A 585 -14.53 17.40 -0.83
C VAL A 585 -14.10 16.32 -1.82
N SER A 586 -13.59 16.70 -2.96
CA SER A 586 -13.08 15.78 -3.98
C SER A 586 -11.55 15.79 -3.98
N GLN A 587 -10.95 14.61 -3.83
CA GLN A 587 -9.51 14.48 -3.65
C GLN A 587 -8.90 13.69 -4.83
N ARG A 588 -7.77 14.16 -5.40
CA ARG A 588 -7.04 13.45 -6.47
C ARG A 588 -7.99 12.82 -7.48
N ASP A 589 -8.87 13.61 -8.04
CA ASP A 589 -10.04 13.24 -8.82
C ASP A 589 -9.79 13.18 -10.32
N ILE A 590 -10.78 12.64 -11.05
CA ILE A 590 -10.91 12.78 -12.49
C ILE A 590 -12.23 13.49 -12.77
N ALA A 591 -12.18 14.59 -13.51
CA ALA A 591 -13.36 15.32 -13.97
C ALA A 591 -13.69 14.99 -15.43
N ASP A 592 -12.66 14.71 -16.22
CA ASP A 592 -12.73 14.42 -17.67
C ASP A 592 -11.95 13.15 -18.00
N TRP A 593 -12.66 12.09 -18.32
CA TRP A 593 -12.06 10.80 -18.68
C TRP A 593 -11.20 10.86 -19.94
N SER A 594 -11.54 11.73 -20.91
CA SER A 594 -10.71 11.90 -22.11
C SER A 594 -9.37 12.54 -21.75
N ALA A 595 -9.38 13.63 -20.97
CA ALA A 595 -8.16 14.29 -20.51
C ALA A 595 -7.29 13.35 -19.66
N TRP A 596 -7.92 12.51 -18.82
CA TRP A 596 -7.22 11.52 -18.02
C TRP A 596 -6.57 10.44 -18.88
N TRP A 597 -7.28 9.86 -19.85
CA TRP A 597 -6.77 8.86 -20.79
C TRP A 597 -5.51 9.34 -21.53
N TYR A 598 -5.48 10.63 -21.93
CA TYR A 598 -4.34 11.22 -22.62
C TYR A 598 -3.16 11.59 -21.72
N SER A 599 -3.34 11.61 -20.40
CA SER A 599 -2.35 12.22 -19.51
C SER A 599 -2.04 11.43 -18.22
N ALA A 600 -2.67 10.27 -17.98
CA ALA A 600 -2.34 9.40 -16.86
C ALA A 600 -0.95 8.75 -17.00
N ASP A 601 -0.45 8.19 -15.92
CA ASP A 601 0.85 7.52 -15.85
C ASP A 601 0.85 6.08 -16.37
N PHE A 602 -0.27 5.60 -16.88
CA PHE A 602 -0.44 4.30 -17.54
C PHE A 602 -1.45 4.42 -18.68
N THR A 603 -1.50 3.42 -19.54
CA THR A 603 -2.42 3.39 -20.68
C THR A 603 -3.60 2.44 -20.41
N GLN A 604 -4.74 2.78 -21.00
CA GLN A 604 -5.89 1.89 -21.11
C GLN A 604 -6.22 1.69 -22.60
N PHE A 605 -5.28 1.06 -23.32
CA PHE A 605 -5.47 0.76 -24.74
C PHE A 605 -6.39 -0.42 -24.95
N GLN A 606 -6.54 -1.28 -23.94
CA GLN A 606 -7.51 -2.36 -23.97
C GLN A 606 -8.89 -1.86 -23.50
N PRO A 607 -10.00 -2.46 -23.99
CA PRO A 607 -11.36 -2.01 -23.68
C PRO A 607 -11.82 -2.48 -22.28
N GLU A 608 -11.12 -2.01 -21.23
CA GLU A 608 -11.42 -2.37 -19.85
C GLU A 608 -12.61 -1.58 -19.29
N TRP A 609 -12.58 -0.25 -19.35
CA TRP A 609 -13.61 0.63 -18.83
C TRP A 609 -14.46 1.27 -19.91
N PHE A 610 -13.88 1.48 -21.09
CA PHE A 610 -14.52 2.04 -22.28
C PHE A 610 -14.33 1.08 -23.45
N LYS A 611 -15.21 1.14 -24.46
CA LYS A 611 -15.20 0.20 -25.60
C LYS A 611 -14.17 0.55 -26.66
N GLY A 612 -13.55 1.73 -26.57
CA GLY A 612 -12.56 2.21 -27.51
C GLY A 612 -11.80 3.41 -26.93
N ALA A 613 -11.10 4.16 -27.79
CA ALA A 613 -10.40 5.38 -27.43
C ALA A 613 -11.37 6.58 -27.29
N PRO A 614 -10.96 7.70 -26.67
CA PRO A 614 -11.83 8.88 -26.48
C PRO A 614 -12.40 9.49 -27.78
N PHE A 615 -11.71 9.31 -28.90
CA PHE A 615 -12.17 9.77 -30.23
C PHE A 615 -13.10 8.77 -30.93
N GLU A 616 -13.32 7.58 -30.35
CA GLU A 616 -14.15 6.50 -30.88
C GLU A 616 -15.39 6.26 -30.02
N ASP A 617 -15.28 6.42 -28.70
CA ASP A 617 -16.34 6.09 -27.73
C ASP A 617 -16.92 7.34 -27.07
N PRO A 618 -18.20 7.69 -27.35
CA PRO A 618 -18.87 8.84 -26.73
C PRO A 618 -19.07 8.70 -25.21
N ASP A 619 -18.89 7.51 -24.64
CA ASP A 619 -19.02 7.28 -23.21
C ASP A 619 -17.99 8.06 -22.40
N PHE A 620 -16.81 8.33 -22.94
CA PHE A 620 -15.83 9.19 -22.28
C PHE A 620 -16.45 10.53 -21.86
N LYS A 621 -17.18 11.19 -22.75
CA LYS A 621 -17.87 12.44 -22.43
C LYS A 621 -19.06 12.21 -21.51
N ARG A 622 -19.88 11.19 -21.80
CA ARG A 622 -21.11 10.91 -21.05
C ARG A 622 -20.84 10.56 -19.59
N ARG A 623 -19.71 9.91 -19.30
CA ARG A 623 -19.31 9.48 -17.95
C ARG A 623 -18.35 10.45 -17.25
N SER A 624 -17.94 11.53 -17.93
CA SER A 624 -17.11 12.58 -17.33
C SER A 624 -17.94 13.49 -16.44
N PRO A 625 -17.63 13.63 -15.15
CA PRO A 625 -18.36 14.53 -14.24
C PRO A 625 -18.47 15.98 -14.72
N ILE A 626 -17.43 16.48 -15.40
CA ILE A 626 -17.41 17.85 -15.94
C ILE A 626 -18.55 18.12 -16.93
N THR A 627 -19.08 17.08 -17.59
CA THR A 627 -20.23 17.19 -18.51
C THR A 627 -21.50 17.73 -17.80
N TYR A 628 -21.63 17.50 -16.50
CA TYR A 628 -22.81 17.86 -15.70
C TYR A 628 -22.54 19.06 -14.79
N ILE A 629 -21.49 19.80 -15.05
CA ILE A 629 -21.05 20.92 -14.22
C ILE A 629 -22.09 22.02 -14.08
N ASP A 630 -22.96 22.19 -15.08
CA ASP A 630 -24.08 23.14 -15.07
C ASP A 630 -25.14 22.83 -14.01
N LYS A 631 -25.21 21.59 -13.51
CA LYS A 631 -26.15 21.18 -12.47
C LYS A 631 -25.57 21.29 -11.05
N VAL A 632 -24.26 21.42 -10.91
CA VAL A 632 -23.62 21.49 -9.60
C VAL A 632 -23.97 22.78 -8.89
N THR A 633 -24.52 22.67 -7.67
CA THR A 633 -24.81 23.77 -6.75
C THR A 633 -24.09 23.61 -5.41
N THR A 634 -23.59 22.42 -5.12
CA THR A 634 -22.91 22.07 -3.88
C THR A 634 -21.55 22.77 -3.78
N PRO A 635 -21.25 23.47 -2.66
CA PRO A 635 -19.92 23.98 -2.37
C PRO A 635 -18.86 22.85 -2.42
N LEU A 636 -17.76 23.06 -3.16
CA LEU A 636 -16.75 22.05 -3.43
C LEU A 636 -15.36 22.49 -2.98
N MET A 637 -14.68 21.64 -2.21
CA MET A 637 -13.24 21.69 -2.02
C MET A 637 -12.56 20.62 -2.89
N LEU A 638 -11.46 21.00 -3.54
CA LEU A 638 -10.61 20.12 -4.34
C LEU A 638 -9.26 19.99 -3.65
N ILE A 639 -8.77 18.76 -3.46
CA ILE A 639 -7.48 18.46 -2.84
C ILE A 639 -6.62 17.71 -3.85
N LEU A 640 -5.48 18.31 -4.23
CA LEU A 640 -4.63 17.85 -5.33
C LEU A 640 -3.16 17.77 -4.91
N GLY A 641 -2.50 16.67 -5.26
CA GLY A 641 -1.04 16.56 -5.26
C GLY A 641 -0.44 17.10 -6.56
N GLU A 642 0.61 17.92 -6.47
CA GLU A 642 1.20 18.54 -7.68
C GLU A 642 2.02 17.56 -8.51
N ALA A 643 2.51 16.48 -7.90
CA ALA A 643 3.21 15.38 -8.57
C ALA A 643 2.33 14.12 -8.74
N ASP A 644 1.02 14.28 -8.73
CA ASP A 644 0.08 13.19 -9.00
C ASP A 644 -0.01 12.95 -10.50
N TRP A 645 0.64 11.88 -10.95
CA TRP A 645 0.59 11.46 -12.35
C TRP A 645 -0.48 10.40 -12.61
N ARG A 646 -1.06 9.79 -11.57
CA ARG A 646 -2.16 8.84 -11.67
C ARG A 646 -3.47 9.53 -12.04
N THR A 647 -3.76 10.66 -11.38
CA THR A 647 -4.88 11.55 -11.69
C THR A 647 -4.35 12.96 -11.86
N PRO A 648 -3.75 13.27 -13.04
CA PRO A 648 -3.16 14.57 -13.30
C PRO A 648 -4.14 15.71 -13.04
N THR A 649 -3.70 16.76 -12.34
CA THR A 649 -4.55 17.84 -11.86
C THR A 649 -5.35 18.54 -12.97
N GLY A 650 -4.79 18.57 -14.20
CA GLY A 650 -5.45 19.13 -15.39
C GLY A 650 -6.59 18.24 -15.94
N ALA A 651 -6.63 16.95 -15.61
CA ALA A 651 -7.73 16.05 -15.98
C ALA A 651 -8.84 16.01 -14.93
N GLY A 652 -8.62 16.60 -13.74
CA GLY A 652 -9.51 16.56 -12.59
C GLY A 652 -9.81 17.95 -12.05
N GLY A 653 -9.37 18.19 -10.82
CA GLY A 653 -9.75 19.32 -10.00
C GLY A 653 -9.57 20.71 -10.63
N GLU A 654 -8.57 20.93 -11.49
CA GLU A 654 -8.40 22.22 -12.13
C GLU A 654 -9.56 22.57 -13.08
N GLN A 655 -10.11 21.58 -13.79
CA GLN A 655 -11.29 21.78 -14.65
C GLN A 655 -12.53 22.12 -13.80
N MET A 656 -12.80 21.29 -12.75
CA MET A 656 -13.89 21.53 -11.82
C MET A 656 -13.78 22.91 -11.17
N PHE A 657 -12.60 23.27 -10.67
CA PHE A 657 -12.35 24.56 -10.04
C PHE A 657 -12.71 25.74 -10.95
N ARG A 658 -12.17 25.77 -12.15
CA ARG A 658 -12.41 26.86 -13.11
C ARG A 658 -13.89 26.98 -13.49
N ALA A 659 -14.53 25.85 -13.80
CA ALA A 659 -15.92 25.85 -14.23
C ALA A 659 -16.86 26.32 -13.10
N LEU A 660 -16.63 25.89 -11.86
CA LEU A 660 -17.43 26.30 -10.71
C LEU A 660 -17.18 27.76 -10.31
N LYS A 661 -15.93 28.25 -10.42
CA LYS A 661 -15.63 29.69 -10.25
C LYS A 661 -16.34 30.54 -11.28
N TYR A 662 -16.37 30.15 -12.56
CA TYR A 662 -17.13 30.83 -13.59
C TYR A 662 -18.62 30.89 -13.26
N ARG A 663 -19.18 29.81 -12.72
CA ARG A 663 -20.58 29.71 -12.29
C ARG A 663 -20.86 30.37 -10.92
N LYS A 664 -19.85 30.92 -10.25
CA LYS A 664 -19.94 31.54 -8.92
C LYS A 664 -20.39 30.58 -7.81
N ILE A 665 -20.13 29.29 -7.98
CA ILE A 665 -20.34 28.28 -6.92
C ILE A 665 -19.16 28.38 -5.93
N PRO A 666 -19.41 28.39 -4.61
CA PRO A 666 -18.33 28.40 -3.61
C PRO A 666 -17.38 27.22 -3.80
N THR A 667 -16.14 27.50 -4.19
CA THR A 667 -15.14 26.48 -4.52
C THR A 667 -13.77 26.92 -4.08
N VAL A 668 -13.01 26.01 -3.45
CA VAL A 668 -11.61 26.19 -3.10
C VAL A 668 -10.79 25.03 -3.66
N MET A 669 -9.50 25.28 -3.92
CA MET A 669 -8.56 24.27 -4.36
C MET A 669 -7.34 24.30 -3.44
N VAL A 670 -7.05 23.20 -2.79
CA VAL A 670 -5.88 23.01 -1.92
C VAL A 670 -4.86 22.18 -2.69
N ARG A 671 -3.65 22.70 -2.83
CA ARG A 671 -2.56 22.04 -3.59
C ARG A 671 -1.42 21.67 -2.65
N PHE A 672 -0.94 20.44 -2.78
CA PHE A 672 0.16 19.91 -1.99
C PHE A 672 1.40 19.74 -2.87
N PRO A 673 2.43 20.62 -2.69
CA PRO A 673 3.64 20.57 -3.49
C PRO A 673 4.37 19.22 -3.36
N ASN A 674 4.86 18.70 -4.48
CA ASN A 674 5.61 17.43 -4.57
C ASN A 674 4.86 16.17 -4.13
N GLU A 675 3.58 16.25 -3.76
CA GLU A 675 2.80 15.09 -3.39
C GLU A 675 2.27 14.35 -4.61
N SER A 676 2.43 13.03 -4.57
CA SER A 676 1.90 12.11 -5.56
C SER A 676 0.47 11.66 -5.20
N HIS A 677 -0.06 10.70 -5.95
CA HIS A 677 -1.34 10.06 -5.65
C HIS A 677 -1.40 9.42 -4.25
N GLU A 678 -0.23 9.17 -3.65
CA GLU A 678 -0.10 8.52 -2.34
C GLU A 678 -0.17 9.48 -1.14
N LEU A 679 -0.46 10.77 -1.34
CA LEU A 679 -0.50 11.81 -0.28
C LEU A 679 -1.13 11.31 1.03
N SER A 680 -2.32 10.69 0.99
CA SER A 680 -3.03 10.25 2.18
C SER A 680 -2.35 9.09 2.93
N ARG A 681 -1.55 8.28 2.23
CA ARG A 681 -0.95 7.04 2.75
C ARG A 681 0.52 7.18 3.12
N SER A 682 1.30 7.84 2.25
CA SER A 682 2.76 7.94 2.39
C SER A 682 3.34 9.32 2.10
N GLY A 683 2.50 10.33 1.89
CA GLY A 683 2.91 11.73 1.75
C GLY A 683 3.65 12.25 2.99
N GLN A 684 4.21 13.44 2.88
CA GLN A 684 4.87 14.08 4.01
C GLN A 684 3.93 14.14 5.22
N PRO A 685 4.42 13.87 6.45
CA PRO A 685 3.56 13.84 7.64
C PRO A 685 2.74 15.11 7.85
N TRP A 686 3.33 16.30 7.64
CA TRP A 686 2.58 17.55 7.70
C TRP A 686 1.50 17.65 6.64
N HIS A 687 1.77 17.26 5.40
CA HIS A 687 0.79 17.28 4.32
C HIS A 687 -0.38 16.33 4.59
N ARG A 688 -0.12 15.17 5.19
CA ARG A 688 -1.18 14.24 5.61
C ARG A 688 -2.08 14.87 6.67
N ILE A 689 -1.51 15.60 7.63
CA ILE A 689 -2.25 16.31 8.68
C ILE A 689 -3.06 17.45 8.09
N GLU A 690 -2.43 18.35 7.33
CA GLU A 690 -3.07 19.50 6.70
C GLU A 690 -4.21 19.07 5.76
N ARG A 691 -4.02 17.94 5.05
CA ARG A 691 -5.09 17.35 4.25
C ARG A 691 -6.33 17.03 5.12
N LEU A 692 -6.14 16.38 6.26
CA LEU A 692 -7.25 16.07 7.20
C LEU A 692 -7.86 17.35 7.78
N GLU A 693 -7.04 18.33 8.16
CA GLU A 693 -7.50 19.63 8.66
C GLU A 693 -8.36 20.36 7.61
N HIS A 694 -7.96 20.34 6.34
CA HIS A 694 -8.73 20.96 5.25
C HIS A 694 -10.05 20.24 4.98
N ILE A 695 -10.06 18.91 4.93
CA ILE A 695 -11.31 18.13 4.72
C ILE A 695 -12.32 18.45 5.82
N VAL A 696 -11.93 18.27 7.08
CA VAL A 696 -12.83 18.50 8.22
C VAL A 696 -13.16 19.98 8.35
N GLY A 697 -12.20 20.87 8.14
CA GLY A 697 -12.43 22.32 8.16
C GLY A 697 -13.47 22.80 7.14
N TRP A 698 -13.51 22.19 5.94
CA TRP A 698 -14.55 22.46 4.95
C TRP A 698 -15.93 22.00 5.41
N PHE A 699 -16.03 20.80 5.97
CA PHE A 699 -17.29 20.30 6.54
C PHE A 699 -17.71 21.09 7.78
N ASP A 700 -16.80 21.47 8.67
CA ASP A 700 -17.08 22.34 9.81
C ASP A 700 -17.72 23.67 9.36
N LYS A 701 -17.19 24.27 8.28
CA LYS A 701 -17.76 25.51 7.72
C LYS A 701 -19.19 25.33 7.24
N TRP A 702 -19.44 24.34 6.40
CA TRP A 702 -20.69 24.21 5.68
C TRP A 702 -21.76 23.40 6.43
N LEU A 703 -21.37 22.41 7.22
CA LEU A 703 -22.32 21.55 7.95
C LEU A 703 -22.53 22.02 9.39
N MET A 704 -21.50 22.61 10.02
CA MET A 704 -21.55 23.01 11.42
C MET A 704 -21.66 24.52 11.61
N GLY A 705 -21.49 25.32 10.56
CA GLY A 705 -21.53 26.79 10.63
C GLY A 705 -20.32 27.41 11.33
N VAL A 706 -19.20 26.69 11.44
CA VAL A 706 -17.96 27.19 12.05
C VAL A 706 -17.30 28.19 11.10
N ALA A 707 -16.95 29.37 11.61
CA ALA A 707 -16.23 30.35 10.80
C ALA A 707 -14.86 29.83 10.36
N LYS A 708 -14.62 29.86 9.07
CA LYS A 708 -13.38 29.42 8.41
C LYS A 708 -12.99 30.46 7.34
N PRO A 709 -12.42 31.61 7.77
CA PRO A 709 -12.14 32.73 6.86
C PRO A 709 -11.15 32.36 5.76
N GLU A 710 -10.27 31.38 5.97
CA GLU A 710 -9.34 30.85 4.98
C GLU A 710 -10.03 30.25 3.74
N TYR A 711 -11.29 29.90 3.87
CA TYR A 711 -12.13 29.39 2.77
C TYR A 711 -13.16 30.41 2.28
N ASP A 712 -13.09 31.67 2.73
CA ASP A 712 -13.99 32.68 2.25
C ASP A 712 -13.64 33.04 0.80
N VAL A 713 -14.64 32.88 -0.04
CA VAL A 713 -14.49 33.22 -1.46
C VAL A 713 -14.61 34.72 -1.57
N THR A 714 -13.55 35.41 -1.94
CA THR A 714 -13.64 36.83 -2.27
C THR A 714 -14.66 37.02 -3.37
N LYS A 715 -15.65 37.86 -3.10
CA LYS A 715 -16.74 38.18 -4.03
C LYS A 715 -16.25 38.95 -5.25
#